data_96eb9b156a3476afeb6f7e0498091187
#
_entry.id   96eb9b156a3476afeb6f7e0498091187
#
_cell.length_a   1.000
_cell.length_b   1.000
_cell.length_c   1.000
_cell.angle_alpha   90.00
_cell.angle_beta   90.00
_cell.angle_gamma   90.00
#
_symmetry.space_group_name_H-M   'P 1'
#
loop_
_entity.id
_entity.type
_entity.pdbx_description
1 polymer ?
#
loop_
_entity_poly.entity_id
_entity_poly.type
_entity_poly.pdbx_seq_one_letter_code
_entity_poly.pdbx_strand_id
1 'polypeptide(L)'
;MIIDNYELNYRRLTDKQSNTRRLSKKQLLYGTAALLIVLCIGTWFSLFLPFPELDAFMQRDWSTRVYDRGGNLIQILALEDGIRREFTAYESMPPDAVRIFLAAEDKDFFSHRGIDVAAIARAAYQNISSGKRVSGASTVTMQLARLVVPAKKRTLFAKLREARNALRIERRLSKQAILELYLNSLPFGFQTEGLTSAARNFFALPLSELTAEQLCCLAVIPRRPAGYNPLEHPEACAEKAAALYRAVFMQESEGQDGQQDTLLTDRLLQAARTARRFEYPFGMPHYIEYLVRRYKAGDFHRQPEVLQGGTQPQPEGSPEIAQGSSPPQRNSQTQTAHQSVSASPKAAPQALPPDWYLTADSALSAQAELLLRAQLKNNPQARVHNGAILVIENATGNILAWIGSNSYFDDENNGKIDGVTALNQSGSSSKPFLYALALEQEWKPSDVLPDIPIRFGKEEAYIPRNFNNRFNGPVRLRVALASSLNIPAVYLLNELGIETYLHTLEELGFQSIGTDGAEAKLSLALGSVPVPLYQLVRAFSVFPRDGVILSLRSFTDGSTADGFSAPRQVFSADTARLICSILSDSAARAKGFGFSSPLNTPFPSIFKTGTANQFQSLIALASSSAFTVGIWMGNFAGNTVIGKTGSSAPASIARNLLIRLHSQPFADGLTVPAKNFAEPEHWRREPVCALSGMPAGPACHNTVQEYLPSAFTALSEHNRYNGQSGYNSFGTSNRLNAPNRHGTYKREIGEYDQAGGECSWHQIQNGRSATVYPEEYRRWFANITRHGTIGQPSNALTVIRPANGSRFVSNARYQGIGVPIEITGGTEDTVHISYDGRAPITLNRPFSGSLPLEKGEHRLIVRCGDEEVSVVFTVE
;
A
#
# COMPACT_ATOMS: atom_id res chain seq x y z
N MET A 1 36.65 54.33 79.98
CA MET A 1 35.80 55.18 79.06
C MET A 1 35.37 54.48 77.77
N ILE A 2 35.37 53.14 77.74
CA ILE A 2 34.89 52.38 76.59
C ILE A 2 33.85 51.33 77.03
N ILE A 3 33.65 51.07 78.30
CA ILE A 3 32.73 50.05 78.83
C ILE A 3 31.33 50.64 79.13
N ASP A 4 31.21 51.90 79.49
CA ASP A 4 29.91 52.53 79.80
C ASP A 4 29.00 52.88 78.62
N ASN A 5 29.55 52.86 77.35
CA ASN A 5 28.74 53.14 76.23
C ASN A 5 28.04 51.89 75.58
N TYR A 6 28.39 50.68 76.05
CA TYR A 6 27.71 49.45 75.56
C TYR A 6 26.48 49.09 76.31
N GLU A 7 26.40 49.43 77.62
CA GLU A 7 25.20 49.15 78.43
C GLU A 7 24.02 50.11 78.18
N LEU A 8 24.31 51.34 77.78
CA LEU A 8 23.26 52.32 77.45
C LEU A 8 22.62 52.09 76.06
N ASN A 9 23.31 51.44 75.13
CA ASN A 9 22.73 51.07 73.89
C ASN A 9 21.95 49.70 73.96
N TYR A 10 22.31 48.83 74.87
CA TYR A 10 21.56 47.57 75.05
C TYR A 10 20.24 47.77 75.71
N ARG A 11 20.09 48.75 76.65
CA ARG A 11 18.82 49.11 77.27
C ARG A 11 17.90 49.89 76.35
N ARG A 12 18.37 50.53 75.25
CA ARG A 12 17.49 51.20 74.31
C ARG A 12 17.01 50.26 73.22
N LEU A 13 17.57 49.06 73.06
CA LEU A 13 17.10 48.03 72.15
C LEU A 13 16.12 47.02 72.72
N THR A 14 16.05 46.97 74.12
CA THR A 14 15.13 46.02 74.76
C THR A 14 13.79 46.66 75.13
N ASP A 15 13.63 47.99 75.03
CA ASP A 15 12.40 48.68 75.34
C ASP A 15 11.49 48.99 74.11
N LYS A 16 11.77 48.32 72.91
CA LYS A 16 10.72 48.12 71.93
C LYS A 16 9.84 46.98 72.38
N GLN A 17 9.11 47.14 73.53
CA GLN A 17 7.96 46.30 73.78
C GLN A 17 7.09 46.26 72.54
N SER A 18 6.99 45.06 72.01
CA SER A 18 6.05 44.70 70.92
C SER A 18 4.65 45.18 71.33
N ASN A 19 4.30 46.35 70.88
CA ASN A 19 2.93 46.81 70.96
C ASN A 19 2.10 45.90 69.95
N THR A 20 1.98 44.60 70.29
CA THR A 20 1.00 43.72 69.72
C THR A 20 -0.37 44.25 70.18
N ARG A 21 -0.90 45.21 69.40
CA ARG A 21 -2.31 45.56 69.49
C ARG A 21 -3.09 44.25 69.34
N ARG A 22 -3.54 43.71 70.48
CA ARG A 22 -4.56 42.61 70.46
C ARG A 22 -5.76 43.14 69.73
N LEU A 23 -5.84 42.68 68.41
CA LEU A 23 -6.98 42.97 67.58
C LEU A 23 -8.25 42.61 68.39
N SER A 24 -9.21 43.53 68.52
CA SER A 24 -10.46 43.25 69.16
C SER A 24 -11.14 42.09 68.44
N LYS A 25 -11.92 41.27 69.15
CA LYS A 25 -12.66 40.16 68.53
C LYS A 25 -13.45 40.60 67.27
N LYS A 26 -13.93 41.86 67.23
CA LYS A 26 -14.60 42.49 66.10
C LYS A 26 -13.64 42.74 64.88
N GLN A 27 -12.41 43.26 65.18
CA GLN A 27 -11.40 43.52 64.17
C GLN A 27 -10.87 42.21 63.56
N LEU A 28 -10.72 41.16 64.39
CA LEU A 28 -10.36 39.82 63.93
C LEU A 28 -11.48 39.24 63.06
N LEU A 29 -12.75 39.41 63.48
CA LEU A 29 -13.92 38.97 62.68
C LEU A 29 -14.04 39.72 61.35
N TYR A 30 -13.84 41.06 61.37
CA TYR A 30 -13.87 41.85 60.12
C TYR A 30 -12.67 41.54 59.24
N GLY A 31 -11.48 41.31 59.78
CA GLY A 31 -10.28 40.92 59.08
C GLY A 31 -10.44 39.54 58.39
N THR A 32 -11.00 38.56 59.16
CA THR A 32 -11.27 37.20 58.56
C THR A 32 -12.38 37.26 57.55
N ALA A 33 -13.43 38.05 57.76
CA ALA A 33 -14.50 38.26 56.77
C ALA A 33 -13.97 38.92 55.47
N ALA A 34 -13.14 39.97 55.59
CA ALA A 34 -12.49 40.64 54.47
C ALA A 34 -11.56 39.68 53.66
N LEU A 35 -10.75 38.89 54.41
CA LEU A 35 -9.90 37.87 53.80
C LEU A 35 -10.72 36.82 53.05
N LEU A 36 -11.83 36.35 53.64
CA LEU A 36 -12.73 35.40 52.98
C LEU A 36 -13.37 36.00 51.73
N ILE A 37 -13.79 37.27 51.77
CA ILE A 37 -14.34 37.99 50.61
C ILE A 37 -13.28 38.10 49.51
N VAL A 38 -12.05 38.49 49.81
CA VAL A 38 -10.95 38.57 48.83
C VAL A 38 -10.64 37.19 48.24
N LEU A 39 -10.62 36.14 49.06
CA LEU A 39 -10.45 34.74 48.59
C LEU A 39 -11.61 34.31 47.70
N CYS A 40 -12.85 34.66 48.03
CA CYS A 40 -14.02 34.37 47.22
C CYS A 40 -13.96 35.11 45.87
N ILE A 41 -13.64 36.41 45.87
CA ILE A 41 -13.47 37.21 44.65
C ILE A 41 -12.31 36.67 43.81
N GLY A 42 -11.17 36.36 44.43
CA GLY A 42 -10.02 35.78 43.74
C GLY A 42 -10.34 34.41 43.13
N THR A 43 -11.07 33.56 43.86
CA THR A 43 -11.56 32.28 43.39
C THR A 43 -12.55 32.47 42.23
N TRP A 44 -13.49 33.38 42.37
CA TRP A 44 -14.47 33.72 41.33
C TRP A 44 -13.75 34.21 40.05
N PHE A 45 -12.82 35.16 40.16
CA PHE A 45 -12.06 35.67 39.03
C PHE A 45 -11.22 34.58 38.37
N SER A 46 -10.67 33.64 39.15
CA SER A 46 -9.88 32.52 38.66
C SER A 46 -10.68 31.53 37.80
N LEU A 47 -12.02 31.54 37.83
CA LEU A 47 -12.90 30.72 36.99
C LEU A 47 -12.92 31.20 35.54
N PHE A 48 -12.50 32.44 35.29
CA PHE A 48 -12.47 33.04 33.95
C PHE A 48 -11.09 32.98 33.28
N LEU A 49 -10.06 32.56 34.01
CA LEU A 49 -8.71 32.43 33.44
C LEU A 49 -8.67 31.30 32.34
N PRO A 50 -7.80 31.40 31.36
CA PRO A 50 -7.55 30.33 30.39
C PRO A 50 -7.25 29.00 31.08
N PHE A 51 -7.68 27.87 30.47
CA PHE A 51 -7.49 26.54 31.02
C PHE A 51 -6.78 25.62 30.02
N PRO A 52 -5.47 25.90 29.76
CA PRO A 52 -4.73 25.19 28.74
C PRO A 52 -4.64 23.68 28.98
N GLU A 53 -4.66 23.24 30.23
CA GLU A 53 -4.65 21.80 30.55
C GLU A 53 -5.93 21.10 30.06
N LEU A 54 -7.09 21.78 30.14
CA LEU A 54 -8.33 21.24 29.58
C LEU A 54 -8.28 21.20 28.06
N ASP A 55 -7.76 22.27 27.45
CA ASP A 55 -7.63 22.36 25.97
C ASP A 55 -6.71 21.26 25.45
N ALA A 56 -5.57 21.02 26.10
CA ALA A 56 -4.66 19.92 25.78
C ALA A 56 -5.31 18.55 26.01
N PHE A 57 -6.10 18.40 27.09
CA PHE A 57 -6.79 17.15 27.40
C PHE A 57 -7.88 16.81 26.36
N MET A 58 -8.55 17.81 25.82
CA MET A 58 -9.54 17.64 24.75
C MET A 58 -8.92 17.31 23.40
N GLN A 59 -7.68 17.77 23.17
CA GLN A 59 -6.93 17.55 21.92
C GLN A 59 -6.02 16.31 22.00
N ARG A 60 -6.12 15.49 23.04
CA ARG A 60 -5.29 14.29 23.17
C ARG A 60 -5.62 13.25 22.11
N ASP A 61 -4.64 12.41 21.82
CA ASP A 61 -4.78 11.34 20.84
C ASP A 61 -5.72 10.24 21.33
N TRP A 62 -6.42 9.64 20.38
CA TRP A 62 -7.28 8.47 20.56
C TRP A 62 -6.69 7.28 19.78
N SER A 63 -6.96 6.07 20.26
CA SER A 63 -6.63 4.84 19.54
C SER A 63 -7.51 4.71 18.32
N THR A 64 -6.91 4.75 17.13
CA THR A 64 -7.62 4.57 15.87
C THR A 64 -8.04 3.11 15.71
N ARG A 65 -9.32 2.88 15.49
CA ARG A 65 -9.86 1.58 15.08
C ARG A 65 -9.83 1.49 13.57
N VAL A 66 -9.29 0.41 13.04
CA VAL A 66 -9.17 0.19 11.61
C VAL A 66 -10.10 -0.94 11.21
N TYR A 67 -10.98 -0.65 10.26
CA TYR A 67 -11.98 -1.57 9.73
C TYR A 67 -11.70 -1.87 8.26
N ASP A 68 -12.03 -3.08 7.82
CA ASP A 68 -12.04 -3.46 6.42
C ASP A 68 -13.29 -2.93 5.68
N ARG A 69 -13.39 -3.21 4.37
CA ARG A 69 -14.54 -2.81 3.55
C ARG A 69 -15.87 -3.42 4.00
N GLY A 70 -15.84 -4.54 4.72
CA GLY A 70 -17.03 -5.19 5.28
C GLY A 70 -17.38 -4.71 6.68
N GLY A 71 -16.63 -3.75 7.26
CA GLY A 71 -16.81 -3.27 8.61
C GLY A 71 -16.21 -4.18 9.68
N ASN A 72 -15.41 -5.19 9.33
CA ASN A 72 -14.71 -6.02 10.29
C ASN A 72 -13.53 -5.27 10.89
N LEU A 73 -13.39 -5.31 12.22
CA LEU A 73 -12.26 -4.71 12.93
C LEU A 73 -10.98 -5.52 12.64
N ILE A 74 -9.97 -4.87 12.05
CA ILE A 74 -8.70 -5.50 11.67
C ILE A 74 -7.51 -5.07 12.51
N GLN A 75 -7.58 -3.90 13.16
CA GLN A 75 -6.58 -3.44 14.12
C GLN A 75 -7.09 -2.31 15.01
N ILE A 76 -6.55 -2.18 16.22
CA ILE A 76 -6.67 -1.00 17.07
C ILE A 76 -5.26 -0.51 17.36
N LEU A 77 -4.95 0.73 16.93
CA LEU A 77 -3.64 1.31 17.08
C LEU A 77 -3.40 1.68 18.56
N ALA A 78 -2.35 1.13 19.14
CA ALA A 78 -1.92 1.57 20.46
C ALA A 78 -1.34 2.99 20.37
N LEU A 79 -1.56 3.79 21.43
CA LEU A 79 -0.91 5.08 21.58
C LEU A 79 0.57 4.90 21.95
N GLU A 80 1.36 5.97 21.85
CA GLU A 80 2.80 5.94 22.14
C GLU A 80 3.12 5.48 23.57
N ASP A 81 2.22 5.74 24.53
CA ASP A 81 2.30 5.28 25.92
C ASP A 81 1.85 3.82 26.12
N GLY A 82 1.46 3.12 25.06
CA GLY A 82 0.94 1.76 25.10
C GLY A 82 -0.50 1.64 25.59
N ILE A 83 -1.16 2.76 25.93
CA ILE A 83 -2.55 2.77 26.33
C ILE A 83 -3.45 2.62 25.12
N ARG A 84 -4.57 1.91 25.30
CA ARG A 84 -5.65 1.89 24.33
C ARG A 84 -6.82 2.71 24.86
N ARG A 85 -7.17 3.76 24.13
CA ARG A 85 -8.18 4.74 24.45
C ARG A 85 -9.05 4.94 23.22
N GLU A 86 -10.13 4.15 23.11
CA GLU A 86 -11.08 4.22 22.01
C GLU A 86 -12.11 5.31 22.29
N PHE A 87 -12.36 6.18 21.31
CA PHE A 87 -13.38 7.24 21.44
C PHE A 87 -14.75 6.72 21.04
N THR A 88 -15.78 7.14 21.76
CA THR A 88 -17.18 6.96 21.40
C THR A 88 -17.92 8.25 21.70
N ALA A 89 -18.60 8.82 20.69
CA ALA A 89 -19.40 10.00 20.84
C ALA A 89 -20.58 9.74 21.80
N TYR A 90 -21.00 10.76 22.54
CA TYR A 90 -22.08 10.64 23.52
C TYR A 90 -23.35 10.04 22.92
N GLU A 91 -23.74 10.49 21.73
CA GLU A 91 -24.94 10.05 21.01
C GLU A 91 -24.89 8.56 20.61
N SER A 92 -23.68 8.01 20.51
CA SER A 92 -23.45 6.59 20.18
C SER A 92 -23.29 5.71 21.40
N MET A 93 -23.29 6.27 22.62
CA MET A 93 -23.22 5.48 23.84
C MET A 93 -24.57 4.82 24.15
N PRO A 94 -24.61 3.54 24.54
CA PRO A 94 -25.85 2.91 24.96
C PRO A 94 -26.48 3.67 26.15
N PRO A 95 -27.78 3.98 26.13
CA PRO A 95 -28.46 4.71 27.22
C PRO A 95 -28.29 4.05 28.57
N ASP A 96 -28.32 2.72 28.64
CA ASP A 96 -28.11 1.97 29.90
C ASP A 96 -26.69 2.15 30.43
N ALA A 97 -25.67 2.24 29.59
CA ALA A 97 -24.31 2.52 30.02
C ALA A 97 -24.24 3.89 30.71
N VAL A 98 -24.79 4.93 30.10
CA VAL A 98 -24.85 6.28 30.66
C VAL A 98 -25.59 6.26 32.00
N ARG A 99 -26.77 5.62 32.07
CA ARG A 99 -27.60 5.51 33.25
C ARG A 99 -26.90 4.80 34.40
N ILE A 100 -26.26 3.67 34.13
CA ILE A 100 -25.54 2.85 35.11
C ILE A 100 -24.34 3.61 35.70
N PHE A 101 -23.52 4.22 34.82
CA PHE A 101 -22.33 4.96 35.28
C PHE A 101 -22.69 6.20 36.04
N LEU A 102 -23.75 6.91 35.69
CA LEU A 102 -24.26 8.03 36.48
C LEU A 102 -24.78 7.57 37.86
N ALA A 103 -25.54 6.50 37.91
CA ALA A 103 -26.01 5.93 39.19
C ALA A 103 -24.84 5.47 40.08
N ALA A 104 -23.77 4.95 39.45
CA ALA A 104 -22.58 4.54 40.20
C ALA A 104 -21.77 5.71 40.76
N GLU A 105 -21.63 6.81 40.01
CA GLU A 105 -20.66 7.87 40.31
C GLU A 105 -21.29 9.20 40.71
N ASP A 106 -22.43 9.57 40.14
CA ASP A 106 -23.06 10.90 40.34
C ASP A 106 -24.52 10.91 39.84
N LYS A 107 -25.42 10.36 40.66
CA LYS A 107 -26.85 10.22 40.28
C LYS A 107 -27.54 11.54 39.97
N ASP A 108 -27.08 12.64 40.57
CA ASP A 108 -27.68 13.98 40.43
C ASP A 108 -26.90 14.88 39.44
N PHE A 109 -26.05 14.26 38.55
CA PHE A 109 -25.12 14.95 37.66
C PHE A 109 -25.75 16.07 36.85
N PHE A 110 -26.95 15.89 36.30
CA PHE A 110 -27.62 16.92 35.49
C PHE A 110 -28.24 18.05 36.31
N SER A 111 -28.37 17.91 37.67
CA SER A 111 -29.03 18.87 38.54
C SER A 111 -28.09 19.92 39.11
N HIS A 112 -26.82 19.66 39.25
CA HIS A 112 -25.82 20.56 39.83
C HIS A 112 -24.82 21.10 38.79
N ARG A 113 -24.08 22.16 39.16
CA ARG A 113 -23.07 22.83 38.30
C ARG A 113 -21.65 22.44 38.70
N GLY A 114 -21.33 21.14 38.59
CA GLY A 114 -19.99 20.64 38.87
C GLY A 114 -19.67 20.28 40.31
N ILE A 115 -20.37 20.84 41.26
CA ILE A 115 -20.24 20.55 42.70
C ILE A 115 -21.64 20.29 43.25
N ASP A 116 -21.85 19.15 43.86
CA ASP A 116 -23.07 18.83 44.59
C ASP A 116 -22.87 19.23 46.09
N VAL A 117 -23.39 20.40 46.44
CA VAL A 117 -23.31 20.96 47.81
C VAL A 117 -24.12 20.11 48.79
N ALA A 118 -25.27 19.56 48.35
CA ALA A 118 -26.11 18.72 49.19
C ALA A 118 -25.42 17.39 49.51
N ALA A 119 -24.78 16.78 48.51
CA ALA A 119 -23.97 15.57 48.72
C ALA A 119 -22.76 15.83 49.62
N ILE A 120 -22.11 17.00 49.51
CA ILE A 120 -20.99 17.39 50.40
C ILE A 120 -21.47 17.48 51.84
N ALA A 121 -22.60 18.18 52.09
CA ALA A 121 -23.18 18.32 53.40
C ALA A 121 -23.58 16.96 54.02
N ARG A 122 -24.28 16.12 53.20
CA ARG A 122 -24.65 14.75 53.58
C ARG A 122 -23.42 13.89 53.91
N ALA A 123 -22.40 13.89 53.05
CA ALA A 123 -21.17 13.10 53.28
C ALA A 123 -20.39 13.61 54.50
N ALA A 124 -20.33 14.93 54.77
CA ALA A 124 -19.72 15.49 55.95
C ALA A 124 -20.45 15.03 57.22
N TYR A 125 -21.76 15.09 57.25
CA TYR A 125 -22.58 14.59 58.36
C TYR A 125 -22.35 13.09 58.61
N GLN A 126 -22.43 12.26 57.58
CA GLN A 126 -22.22 10.80 57.67
C GLN A 126 -20.83 10.41 58.17
N ASN A 127 -19.80 11.10 57.69
CA ASN A 127 -18.41 10.81 58.08
C ASN A 127 -18.10 11.27 59.52
N ILE A 128 -18.72 12.38 59.96
CA ILE A 128 -18.59 12.86 61.33
C ILE A 128 -19.35 11.93 62.30
N SER A 129 -20.60 11.57 61.94
CA SER A 129 -21.43 10.72 62.79
C SER A 129 -20.92 9.29 62.90
N SER A 130 -20.28 8.74 61.85
CA SER A 130 -19.74 7.39 61.86
C SER A 130 -18.30 7.28 62.38
N GLY A 131 -17.60 8.39 62.58
CA GLY A 131 -16.17 8.40 62.92
C GLY A 131 -15.24 7.78 61.88
N LYS A 132 -15.78 7.40 60.72
CA LYS A 132 -15.09 6.74 59.62
C LYS A 132 -15.49 7.40 58.32
N ARG A 133 -14.64 7.28 57.29
CA ARG A 133 -14.97 7.75 55.95
C ARG A 133 -15.93 6.77 55.27
N VAL A 134 -17.22 7.01 55.38
CA VAL A 134 -18.32 6.15 54.87
C VAL A 134 -18.84 6.66 53.54
N SER A 135 -18.81 7.97 53.27
CA SER A 135 -19.41 8.55 52.07
C SER A 135 -18.44 9.51 51.37
N GLY A 136 -18.49 9.55 50.06
CA GLY A 136 -17.78 10.49 49.18
C GLY A 136 -18.76 11.43 48.46
N ALA A 137 -18.34 12.68 48.26
CA ALA A 137 -19.15 13.72 47.60
C ALA A 137 -18.41 14.25 46.35
N SER A 138 -17.75 13.39 45.62
CA SER A 138 -17.04 13.80 44.40
C SER A 138 -17.95 13.57 43.21
N THR A 139 -18.29 14.63 42.48
CA THR A 139 -19.07 14.56 41.24
C THR A 139 -18.25 14.03 40.06
N VAL A 140 -18.93 13.62 38.98
CA VAL A 140 -18.30 13.27 37.68
C VAL A 140 -17.41 14.39 37.17
N THR A 141 -17.84 15.66 37.24
CA THR A 141 -17.05 16.82 36.84
C THR A 141 -15.79 17.00 37.67
N MET A 142 -15.87 16.76 38.99
CA MET A 142 -14.68 16.78 39.90
C MET A 142 -13.71 15.65 39.57
N GLN A 143 -14.23 14.48 39.18
CA GLN A 143 -13.40 13.35 38.77
C GLN A 143 -12.71 13.67 37.43
N LEU A 144 -13.44 14.24 36.47
CA LEU A 144 -12.86 14.73 35.21
C LEU A 144 -11.78 15.80 35.48
N ALA A 145 -12.04 16.75 36.35
CA ALA A 145 -11.05 17.78 36.74
C ALA A 145 -9.76 17.17 37.32
N ARG A 146 -9.86 16.04 38.02
CA ARG A 146 -8.71 15.29 38.53
C ARG A 146 -7.94 14.56 37.40
N LEU A 147 -8.65 14.06 36.36
CA LEU A 147 -8.01 13.46 35.18
C LEU A 147 -7.27 14.52 34.34
N VAL A 148 -7.87 15.71 34.19
CA VAL A 148 -7.27 16.84 33.45
C VAL A 148 -6.04 17.40 34.17
N VAL A 149 -6.11 17.55 35.52
CA VAL A 149 -5.00 18.08 36.34
C VAL A 149 -4.71 17.12 37.49
N PRO A 150 -3.93 16.06 37.28
CA PRO A 150 -3.63 15.10 38.35
C PRO A 150 -2.89 15.71 39.53
N ALA A 151 -3.22 15.28 40.74
CA ALA A 151 -2.56 15.69 41.96
C ALA A 151 -1.60 14.58 42.46
N LYS A 152 -0.35 14.92 42.76
CA LYS A 152 0.65 13.97 43.29
C LYS A 152 0.25 13.35 44.65
N LYS A 153 -0.50 14.09 45.46
CA LYS A 153 -0.99 13.65 46.80
C LYS A 153 -2.45 14.03 47.01
N ARG A 154 -3.22 13.16 47.67
CA ARG A 154 -4.62 13.42 48.06
C ARG A 154 -4.66 14.28 49.30
N THR A 155 -4.72 15.59 49.15
CA THR A 155 -4.83 16.57 50.20
C THR A 155 -6.16 17.33 50.08
N LEU A 156 -6.55 18.05 51.19
CA LEU A 156 -7.71 18.94 51.15
C LEU A 156 -7.56 20.03 50.07
N PHE A 157 -6.34 20.57 49.93
CA PHE A 157 -6.03 21.55 48.91
C PHE A 157 -6.20 20.97 47.46
N ALA A 158 -5.81 19.72 47.25
CA ALA A 158 -6.07 19.05 45.98
C ALA A 158 -7.56 18.94 45.69
N LYS A 159 -8.38 18.65 46.73
CA LYS A 159 -9.84 18.59 46.60
C LYS A 159 -10.48 19.96 46.28
N LEU A 160 -10.01 21.04 46.92
CA LEU A 160 -10.45 22.40 46.58
C LEU A 160 -10.07 22.79 45.15
N ARG A 161 -8.89 22.37 44.69
CA ARG A 161 -8.46 22.58 43.31
C ARG A 161 -9.32 21.77 42.32
N GLU A 162 -9.66 20.51 42.64
CA GLU A 162 -10.60 19.71 41.84
C GLU A 162 -11.96 20.41 41.74
N ALA A 163 -12.53 20.88 42.84
CA ALA A 163 -13.79 21.58 42.87
C ALA A 163 -13.79 22.88 42.04
N ARG A 164 -12.72 23.69 42.18
CA ARG A 164 -12.52 24.90 41.38
C ARG A 164 -12.44 24.57 39.90
N ASN A 165 -11.65 23.55 39.54
CA ASN A 165 -11.49 23.16 38.13
C ASN A 165 -12.79 22.55 37.59
N ALA A 166 -13.57 21.83 38.38
CA ALA A 166 -14.90 21.36 38.00
C ALA A 166 -15.83 22.52 37.60
N LEU A 167 -15.85 23.61 38.39
CA LEU A 167 -16.62 24.81 38.03
C LEU A 167 -16.13 25.46 36.73
N ARG A 168 -14.82 25.41 36.45
CA ARG A 168 -14.24 25.94 35.19
C ARG A 168 -14.65 25.06 34.00
N ILE A 169 -14.68 23.75 34.16
CA ILE A 169 -15.12 22.80 33.12
C ILE A 169 -16.59 23.05 32.79
N GLU A 170 -17.47 23.11 33.79
CA GLU A 170 -18.92 23.34 33.61
C GLU A 170 -19.25 24.68 32.94
N ARG A 171 -18.36 25.66 33.03
CA ARG A 171 -18.52 26.92 32.30
C ARG A 171 -18.19 26.84 30.84
N ARG A 172 -17.36 25.89 30.44
CA ARG A 172 -16.82 25.76 29.07
C ARG A 172 -17.48 24.65 28.27
N LEU A 173 -17.97 23.62 28.95
CA LEU A 173 -18.51 22.42 28.31
C LEU A 173 -19.95 22.16 28.74
N SER A 174 -20.76 21.61 27.84
CA SER A 174 -22.08 21.09 28.17
C SER A 174 -21.98 19.84 29.04
N LYS A 175 -23.07 19.49 29.73
CA LYS A 175 -23.16 18.26 30.52
C LYS A 175 -22.85 17.02 29.69
N GLN A 176 -23.35 16.97 28.47
CA GLN A 176 -23.08 15.87 27.55
C GLN A 176 -21.58 15.77 27.19
N ALA A 177 -20.94 16.89 26.83
CA ALA A 177 -19.52 16.92 26.55
C ALA A 177 -18.63 16.54 27.73
N ILE A 178 -19.04 16.94 28.99
CA ILE A 178 -18.36 16.53 30.22
C ILE A 178 -18.45 15.02 30.40
N LEU A 179 -19.63 14.45 30.20
CA LEU A 179 -19.86 13.02 30.37
C LEU A 179 -19.15 12.19 29.30
N GLU A 180 -19.16 12.67 28.06
CA GLU A 180 -18.41 12.10 26.95
C GLU A 180 -16.91 12.03 27.27
N LEU A 181 -16.30 13.16 27.64
CA LEU A 181 -14.89 13.20 28.02
C LEU A 181 -14.59 12.30 29.23
N TYR A 182 -15.47 12.27 30.23
CA TYR A 182 -15.30 11.44 31.40
C TYR A 182 -15.32 9.96 31.08
N LEU A 183 -16.37 9.49 30.40
CA LEU A 183 -16.56 8.06 30.11
C LEU A 183 -15.47 7.53 29.12
N ASN A 184 -15.01 8.37 28.19
CA ASN A 184 -13.90 8.03 27.31
C ASN A 184 -12.53 8.12 27.98
N SER A 185 -12.44 8.67 29.22
CA SER A 185 -11.18 8.88 29.92
C SER A 185 -11.06 8.11 31.23
N LEU A 186 -12.12 7.39 31.61
CA LEU A 186 -12.17 6.68 32.88
C LEU A 186 -11.12 5.57 32.92
N PRO A 187 -10.21 5.53 33.91
CA PRO A 187 -9.20 4.49 34.00
C PRO A 187 -9.78 3.21 34.60
N PHE A 188 -9.67 2.12 33.87
CA PHE A 188 -10.08 0.78 34.30
C PHE A 188 -8.91 -0.07 34.81
N GLY A 189 -7.69 0.44 34.76
CA GLY A 189 -6.47 -0.32 35.02
C GLY A 189 -6.01 -1.10 33.78
N PHE A 190 -4.92 -1.86 33.91
CA PHE A 190 -4.41 -2.75 32.85
C PHE A 190 -4.22 -2.06 31.48
N GLN A 191 -3.68 -0.84 31.48
CA GLN A 191 -3.47 0.01 30.30
C GLN A 191 -4.75 0.30 29.50
N THR A 192 -5.91 0.32 30.19
CA THR A 192 -7.23 0.53 29.58
C THR A 192 -7.82 1.83 30.08
N GLU A 193 -8.12 2.76 29.18
CA GLU A 193 -8.85 3.98 29.42
C GLU A 193 -10.09 4.05 28.52
N GLY A 194 -11.19 4.51 29.10
CA GLY A 194 -12.46 4.67 28.43
C GLY A 194 -13.34 3.43 28.45
N LEU A 195 -14.64 3.68 28.41
CA LEU A 195 -15.67 2.65 28.56
C LEU A 195 -15.66 1.66 27.38
N THR A 196 -15.45 2.15 26.17
CA THR A 196 -15.39 1.31 24.95
C THR A 196 -14.20 0.36 24.99
N SER A 197 -13.03 0.87 25.38
CA SER A 197 -11.84 0.03 25.55
C SER A 197 -12.02 -0.99 26.67
N ALA A 198 -12.73 -0.62 27.74
CA ALA A 198 -13.03 -1.53 28.86
C ALA A 198 -14.01 -2.64 28.43
N ALA A 199 -15.04 -2.32 27.66
CA ALA A 199 -15.96 -3.30 27.11
C ALA A 199 -15.21 -4.39 26.33
N ARG A 200 -14.30 -3.98 25.45
CA ARG A 200 -13.46 -4.93 24.72
C ARG A 200 -12.53 -5.70 25.63
N ASN A 201 -11.79 -5.01 26.48
CA ASN A 201 -10.72 -5.63 27.25
C ASN A 201 -11.21 -6.64 28.28
N PHE A 202 -12.40 -6.44 28.84
CA PHE A 202 -12.96 -7.32 29.87
C PHE A 202 -13.98 -8.32 29.36
N PHE A 203 -14.70 -8.01 28.26
CA PHE A 203 -15.75 -8.89 27.75
C PHE A 203 -15.55 -9.32 26.28
N ALA A 204 -14.54 -8.78 25.60
CA ALA A 204 -14.28 -9.00 24.19
C ALA A 204 -15.48 -8.69 23.28
N LEU A 205 -16.29 -7.70 23.66
CA LEU A 205 -17.49 -7.26 22.95
C LEU A 205 -17.42 -5.74 22.67
N PRO A 206 -18.04 -5.25 21.60
CA PRO A 206 -18.29 -3.83 21.44
C PRO A 206 -19.24 -3.32 22.55
N LEU A 207 -19.09 -2.05 22.90
CA LEU A 207 -19.89 -1.43 23.98
C LEU A 207 -21.41 -1.57 23.77
N SER A 208 -21.86 -1.55 22.51
CA SER A 208 -23.28 -1.66 22.13
C SER A 208 -23.89 -3.05 22.35
N GLU A 209 -23.07 -4.08 22.51
CA GLU A 209 -23.50 -5.46 22.69
C GLU A 209 -23.48 -5.93 24.16
N LEU A 210 -23.00 -5.07 25.09
CA LEU A 210 -22.98 -5.44 26.49
C LEU A 210 -24.37 -5.44 27.09
N THR A 211 -24.66 -6.46 27.91
CA THR A 211 -25.88 -6.50 28.69
C THR A 211 -25.82 -5.53 29.86
N ALA A 212 -26.98 -5.22 30.47
CA ALA A 212 -27.04 -4.37 31.65
C ALA A 212 -26.22 -4.93 32.81
N GLU A 213 -26.21 -6.25 33.00
CA GLU A 213 -25.41 -6.94 33.99
C GLU A 213 -23.90 -6.73 33.76
N GLN A 214 -23.43 -6.88 32.51
CA GLN A 214 -22.03 -6.67 32.14
C GLN A 214 -21.63 -5.18 32.32
N LEU A 215 -22.53 -4.25 31.97
CA LEU A 215 -22.31 -2.82 32.18
C LEU A 215 -22.21 -2.49 33.69
N CYS A 216 -23.00 -3.13 34.56
CA CYS A 216 -22.88 -2.99 36.01
C CYS A 216 -21.53 -3.55 36.50
N CYS A 217 -21.07 -4.68 35.97
CA CYS A 217 -19.73 -5.20 36.25
C CYS A 217 -18.63 -4.21 35.87
N LEU A 218 -18.71 -3.58 34.68
CA LEU A 218 -17.75 -2.55 34.27
C LEU A 218 -17.78 -1.32 35.19
N ALA A 219 -18.97 -0.87 35.57
CA ALA A 219 -19.12 0.35 36.35
C ALA A 219 -18.53 0.27 37.79
N VAL A 220 -18.31 -0.92 38.30
CA VAL A 220 -17.68 -1.09 39.65
C VAL A 220 -16.16 -1.16 39.59
N ILE A 221 -15.57 -1.50 38.45
CA ILE A 221 -14.10 -1.66 38.27
C ILE A 221 -13.32 -0.40 38.65
N PRO A 222 -13.67 0.83 38.17
CA PRO A 222 -12.86 2.03 38.42
C PRO A 222 -12.65 2.36 39.89
N ARG A 223 -13.55 1.87 40.77
CA ARG A 223 -13.44 2.07 42.23
C ARG A 223 -12.32 1.27 42.88
N ARG A 224 -12.06 0.09 42.38
CA ARG A 224 -11.01 -0.85 42.81
C ARG A 224 -10.59 -1.77 41.67
N PRO A 225 -9.77 -1.31 40.70
CA PRO A 225 -9.50 -2.05 39.45
C PRO A 225 -8.98 -3.46 39.71
N ALA A 226 -8.01 -3.65 40.62
CA ALA A 226 -7.49 -4.98 40.91
C ALA A 226 -8.46 -5.87 41.71
N GLY A 227 -9.37 -5.29 42.49
CA GLY A 227 -10.26 -6.06 43.39
C GLY A 227 -11.62 -6.38 42.78
N TYR A 228 -12.03 -5.67 41.73
CA TYR A 228 -13.31 -5.88 41.03
C TYR A 228 -13.10 -6.26 39.57
N ASN A 229 -11.90 -6.72 39.23
CA ASN A 229 -11.59 -7.27 37.89
C ASN A 229 -12.37 -8.58 37.70
N PRO A 230 -13.33 -8.64 36.78
CA PRO A 230 -14.13 -9.84 36.58
C PRO A 230 -13.33 -11.04 36.05
N LEU A 231 -12.15 -10.79 35.42
CA LEU A 231 -11.24 -11.83 34.96
C LEU A 231 -10.54 -12.58 36.11
N GLU A 232 -10.39 -11.93 37.26
CA GLU A 232 -9.63 -12.45 38.40
C GLU A 232 -10.53 -12.69 39.63
N HIS A 233 -11.54 -11.81 39.83
CA HIS A 233 -12.41 -11.77 41.01
C HIS A 233 -13.88 -11.63 40.61
N PRO A 234 -14.47 -12.58 39.87
CA PRO A 234 -15.84 -12.47 39.38
C PRO A 234 -16.88 -12.38 40.52
N GLU A 235 -16.66 -13.06 41.66
CA GLU A 235 -17.57 -13.03 42.80
C GLU A 235 -17.62 -11.64 43.46
N ALA A 236 -16.45 -11.03 43.70
CA ALA A 236 -16.38 -9.71 44.27
C ALA A 236 -16.93 -8.62 43.33
N CYS A 237 -16.75 -8.80 42.03
CA CYS A 237 -17.35 -7.95 41.02
C CYS A 237 -18.88 -8.07 41.03
N ALA A 238 -19.41 -9.30 41.01
CA ALA A 238 -20.84 -9.60 40.98
C ALA A 238 -21.59 -9.05 42.20
N GLU A 239 -21.03 -9.21 43.42
CA GLU A 239 -21.62 -8.68 44.67
C GLU A 239 -21.81 -7.17 44.56
N LYS A 240 -20.81 -6.42 44.08
CA LYS A 240 -20.90 -4.95 43.93
C LYS A 240 -21.77 -4.52 42.76
N ALA A 241 -21.74 -5.25 41.67
CA ALA A 241 -22.59 -5.02 40.51
C ALA A 241 -24.07 -5.28 40.83
N ALA A 242 -24.40 -6.29 41.66
CA ALA A 242 -25.76 -6.55 42.09
C ALA A 242 -26.38 -5.38 42.87
N ALA A 243 -25.60 -4.80 43.79
CA ALA A 243 -26.04 -3.60 44.52
C ALA A 243 -26.32 -2.43 43.57
N LEU A 244 -25.48 -2.23 42.53
CA LEU A 244 -25.69 -1.18 41.54
C LEU A 244 -26.88 -1.49 40.63
N TYR A 245 -27.04 -2.73 40.17
CA TYR A 245 -28.15 -3.16 39.32
C TYR A 245 -29.50 -2.89 40.03
N ARG A 246 -29.61 -3.25 41.33
CA ARG A 246 -30.81 -2.93 42.14
C ARG A 246 -31.11 -1.44 42.15
N ALA A 247 -30.11 -0.62 42.44
CA ALA A 247 -30.28 0.83 42.51
C ALA A 247 -30.71 1.46 41.17
N VAL A 248 -30.43 0.83 40.03
CA VAL A 248 -30.76 1.35 38.70
C VAL A 248 -32.07 0.81 38.17
N PHE A 249 -32.35 -0.47 38.35
CA PHE A 249 -33.41 -1.18 37.61
C PHE A 249 -34.57 -1.68 38.51
N MET A 250 -34.38 -1.79 39.82
CA MET A 250 -35.41 -2.27 40.75
C MET A 250 -35.92 -1.07 41.59
N GLN A 251 -37.22 -0.94 41.66
CA GLN A 251 -37.82 0.01 42.58
C GLN A 251 -37.70 -0.55 44.01
N GLU A 252 -37.54 0.34 44.99
CA GLU A 252 -37.62 -0.03 46.42
C GLU A 252 -39.04 -0.57 46.71
N SER A 253 -39.28 -1.86 46.46
CA SER A 253 -40.49 -2.51 46.97
C SER A 253 -40.23 -2.90 48.41
N GLU A 254 -41.10 -2.51 49.29
CA GLU A 254 -41.14 -2.94 50.68
C GLU A 254 -41.33 -4.47 50.73
N GLY A 255 -40.28 -5.22 51.10
CA GLY A 255 -40.28 -6.67 51.18
C GLY A 255 -39.13 -7.27 50.35
N GLN A 256 -37.90 -7.17 50.86
CA GLN A 256 -36.76 -7.88 50.28
C GLN A 256 -36.89 -9.40 50.58
N ASP A 257 -37.34 -10.17 49.59
CA ASP A 257 -37.26 -11.60 49.67
C ASP A 257 -35.81 -12.02 49.40
N GLY A 258 -35.13 -12.57 50.44
CA GLY A 258 -33.71 -12.99 50.36
C GLY A 258 -33.43 -13.94 49.19
N GLN A 259 -34.45 -14.59 48.65
CA GLN A 259 -34.36 -15.47 47.50
C GLN A 259 -34.16 -14.68 46.19
N GLN A 260 -34.80 -13.52 46.05
CA GLN A 260 -34.61 -12.64 44.87
C GLN A 260 -33.21 -12.01 44.85
N ASP A 261 -32.65 -11.70 46.01
CA ASP A 261 -31.29 -11.17 46.13
C ASP A 261 -30.22 -12.18 45.73
N THR A 262 -30.42 -13.46 46.07
CA THR A 262 -29.52 -14.54 45.67
C THR A 262 -29.58 -14.77 44.17
N LEU A 263 -30.77 -14.82 43.58
CA LEU A 263 -30.98 -14.99 42.15
C LEU A 263 -30.36 -13.83 41.34
N LEU A 264 -30.47 -12.61 41.81
CA LEU A 264 -29.84 -11.45 41.13
C LEU A 264 -28.32 -11.54 41.20
N THR A 265 -27.76 -11.89 42.37
CA THR A 265 -26.31 -12.04 42.52
C THR A 265 -25.77 -13.16 41.63
N ASP A 266 -26.50 -14.28 41.50
CA ASP A 266 -26.15 -15.36 40.60
C ASP A 266 -26.17 -14.93 39.12
N ARG A 267 -27.15 -14.12 38.70
CA ARG A 267 -27.17 -13.54 37.34
C ARG A 267 -25.95 -12.66 37.06
N LEU A 268 -25.61 -11.77 38.01
CA LEU A 268 -24.44 -10.92 37.91
C LEU A 268 -23.12 -11.73 37.93
N LEU A 269 -23.08 -12.82 38.71
CA LEU A 269 -21.96 -13.75 38.74
C LEU A 269 -21.79 -14.46 37.38
N GLN A 270 -22.91 -14.91 36.78
CA GLN A 270 -22.87 -15.46 35.45
C GLN A 270 -22.35 -14.42 34.43
N ALA A 271 -22.87 -13.18 34.50
CA ALA A 271 -22.38 -12.11 33.63
C ALA A 271 -20.88 -11.82 33.86
N ALA A 272 -20.42 -11.74 35.10
CA ALA A 272 -19.00 -11.54 35.39
C ALA A 272 -18.12 -12.69 34.87
N ARG A 273 -18.61 -13.93 34.93
CA ARG A 273 -17.91 -15.12 34.42
C ARG A 273 -17.87 -15.21 32.88
N THR A 274 -18.65 -14.38 32.17
CA THR A 274 -18.47 -14.23 30.70
C THR A 274 -17.26 -13.37 30.34
N ALA A 275 -16.60 -12.76 31.34
CA ALA A 275 -15.40 -11.97 31.12
C ALA A 275 -14.32 -12.83 30.46
N ARG A 276 -13.71 -12.30 29.41
CA ARG A 276 -12.61 -12.90 28.68
C ARG A 276 -11.67 -11.83 28.16
N ARG A 277 -10.37 -12.12 28.15
CA ARG A 277 -9.37 -11.21 27.60
C ARG A 277 -9.59 -11.06 26.09
N PHE A 278 -9.61 -9.84 25.62
CA PHE A 278 -9.69 -9.54 24.19
C PHE A 278 -8.32 -9.77 23.53
N GLU A 279 -8.31 -10.58 22.51
CA GLU A 279 -7.16 -10.70 21.62
C GLU A 279 -7.27 -9.60 20.55
N TYR A 280 -6.44 -8.59 20.70
CA TYR A 280 -6.43 -7.47 19.76
C TYR A 280 -6.03 -7.94 18.38
N PRO A 281 -6.86 -7.75 17.35
CA PRO A 281 -6.49 -8.15 16.02
C PRO A 281 -5.27 -7.34 15.55
N PHE A 282 -4.41 -8.01 14.77
CA PHE A 282 -3.21 -7.41 14.20
C PHE A 282 -3.15 -7.75 12.70
N GLY A 283 -4.19 -7.35 11.97
CA GLY A 283 -4.31 -7.59 10.54
C GLY A 283 -3.62 -6.51 9.72
N MET A 284 -3.09 -6.87 8.57
CA MET A 284 -2.46 -5.99 7.57
C MET A 284 -1.42 -5.00 8.12
N PRO A 285 -0.47 -5.42 8.98
CA PRO A 285 0.40 -4.49 9.71
C PRO A 285 1.21 -3.56 8.81
N HIS A 286 1.81 -4.05 7.74
CA HIS A 286 2.57 -3.24 6.79
C HIS A 286 1.72 -2.15 6.14
N TYR A 287 0.50 -2.50 5.73
CA TYR A 287 -0.40 -1.55 5.09
C TYR A 287 -0.82 -0.44 6.05
N ILE A 288 -1.19 -0.82 7.27
CA ILE A 288 -1.59 0.15 8.30
C ILE A 288 -0.41 1.06 8.68
N GLU A 289 0.79 0.51 8.85
CA GLU A 289 1.99 1.33 9.10
C GLU A 289 2.32 2.28 7.94
N TYR A 290 2.16 1.82 6.69
CA TYR A 290 2.28 2.68 5.52
C TYR A 290 1.29 3.84 5.59
N LEU A 291 0.01 3.57 5.88
CA LEU A 291 -1.03 4.58 5.99
C LEU A 291 -0.76 5.58 7.14
N VAL A 292 -0.40 5.09 8.33
CA VAL A 292 -0.06 5.95 9.48
C VAL A 292 1.09 6.89 9.13
N ARG A 293 2.14 6.39 8.49
CA ARG A 293 3.31 7.17 8.08
C ARG A 293 2.92 8.27 7.09
N ARG A 294 2.13 7.92 6.07
CA ARG A 294 1.66 8.87 5.05
C ARG A 294 0.72 9.92 5.64
N TYR A 295 -0.18 9.53 6.54
CA TYR A 295 -1.08 10.45 7.22
C TYR A 295 -0.30 11.47 8.06
N LYS A 296 0.64 11.00 8.89
CA LYS A 296 1.51 11.87 9.71
C LYS A 296 2.40 12.80 8.87
N ALA A 297 2.73 12.41 7.64
CA ALA A 297 3.47 13.25 6.69
C ALA A 297 2.60 14.30 6.00
N GLY A 298 1.28 14.26 6.14
CA GLY A 298 0.34 15.16 5.46
C GLY A 298 0.09 14.81 4.00
N ASP A 299 0.39 13.58 3.60
CA ASP A 299 0.33 13.12 2.20
C ASP A 299 -1.07 12.64 1.76
N PHE A 300 -2.08 12.84 2.61
CA PHE A 300 -3.45 12.42 2.30
C PHE A 300 -4.19 13.50 1.49
N HIS A 301 -4.71 13.10 0.34
CA HIS A 301 -5.54 13.95 -0.51
C HIS A 301 -6.96 13.38 -0.59
N ARG A 302 -7.96 14.19 -0.23
CA ARG A 302 -9.36 13.88 -0.54
C ARG A 302 -9.60 14.17 -2.02
N GLN A 303 -10.03 13.17 -2.77
CA GLN A 303 -10.58 13.42 -4.10
C GLN A 303 -11.96 14.07 -3.95
N PRO A 304 -12.29 15.10 -4.74
CA PRO A 304 -13.67 15.59 -4.80
C PRO A 304 -14.59 14.44 -5.21
N GLU A 305 -15.71 14.29 -4.52
CA GLU A 305 -16.77 13.32 -4.87
C GLU A 305 -17.16 13.52 -6.34
N VAL A 306 -16.89 12.51 -7.15
CA VAL A 306 -17.50 12.42 -8.48
C VAL A 306 -18.94 12.01 -8.20
N LEU A 307 -19.85 13.01 -8.18
CA LEU A 307 -21.27 12.78 -8.11
C LEU A 307 -21.66 11.77 -9.20
N GLN A 308 -22.03 10.56 -8.81
CA GLN A 308 -22.77 9.63 -9.65
C GLN A 308 -24.20 10.17 -9.79
N GLY A 309 -24.35 11.13 -10.68
CA GLY A 309 -25.63 11.72 -11.07
C GLY A 309 -25.77 11.66 -12.58
N GLY A 310 -26.34 10.57 -13.07
CA GLY A 310 -26.73 10.46 -14.47
C GLY A 310 -27.84 11.46 -14.78
N THR A 311 -27.50 12.45 -15.58
CA THR A 311 -28.39 13.10 -16.52
C THR A 311 -27.52 13.64 -17.66
N GLN A 312 -27.72 13.05 -18.83
CA GLN A 312 -27.18 13.58 -20.07
C GLN A 312 -27.69 15.03 -20.28
N PRO A 313 -26.82 16.00 -20.59
CA PRO A 313 -27.26 17.27 -21.09
C PRO A 313 -27.68 17.09 -22.57
N GLN A 314 -28.92 17.48 -22.89
CA GLN A 314 -29.35 17.68 -24.25
C GLN A 314 -28.56 18.84 -24.89
N PRO A 315 -28.37 18.83 -26.21
CA PRO A 315 -27.66 19.90 -26.91
C PRO A 315 -28.57 21.12 -27.07
N GLU A 316 -28.27 22.17 -26.36
CA GLU A 316 -28.86 23.50 -26.65
C GLU A 316 -27.95 24.32 -27.57
N GLY A 317 -28.58 24.82 -28.58
CA GLY A 317 -28.44 26.04 -29.36
C GLY A 317 -27.06 26.65 -29.60
N SER A 318 -26.70 26.74 -30.85
CA SER A 318 -25.61 27.59 -31.40
C SER A 318 -25.75 29.06 -30.96
N PRO A 319 -24.67 29.72 -30.53
CA PRO A 319 -24.63 31.17 -30.52
C PRO A 319 -23.90 31.72 -31.74
N GLU A 320 -24.47 32.81 -32.22
CA GLU A 320 -24.06 33.67 -33.31
C GLU A 320 -22.65 34.22 -33.17
N ILE A 321 -22.05 34.41 -34.35
CA ILE A 321 -20.76 35.06 -34.60
C ILE A 321 -20.85 36.56 -34.28
N ALA A 322 -20.03 37.00 -33.34
CA ALA A 322 -19.67 38.43 -33.20
C ALA A 322 -18.20 38.62 -33.61
N GLN A 323 -17.99 39.46 -34.62
CA GLN A 323 -16.73 39.89 -35.18
C GLN A 323 -16.04 40.94 -34.27
N GLY A 324 -14.71 40.81 -34.15
CA GLY A 324 -13.84 41.98 -34.07
C GLY A 324 -13.15 42.25 -32.73
N SER A 325 -11.88 41.95 -32.65
CA SER A 325 -10.82 42.93 -32.33
C SER A 325 -9.44 42.28 -32.22
N SER A 326 -8.42 43.01 -32.65
CA SER A 326 -7.03 42.63 -32.93
C SER A 326 -6.20 42.24 -31.71
N PRO A 327 -5.07 41.50 -31.92
CA PRO A 327 -4.25 40.98 -30.83
C PRO A 327 -3.24 42.03 -30.34
N PRO A 328 -2.85 42.05 -29.08
CA PRO A 328 -1.72 42.84 -28.60
C PRO A 328 -0.39 42.11 -28.80
N GLN A 329 0.64 42.92 -29.07
CA GLN A 329 2.01 42.59 -29.41
C GLN A 329 2.76 41.84 -28.27
N ARG A 330 3.56 40.88 -28.68
CA ARG A 330 4.58 40.21 -27.87
C ARG A 330 5.73 41.17 -27.58
N ASN A 331 6.01 41.43 -26.31
CA ASN A 331 7.31 41.90 -25.85
C ASN A 331 8.09 40.72 -25.26
N SER A 332 9.20 40.44 -25.94
CA SER A 332 10.23 39.49 -25.51
C SER A 332 11.13 40.13 -24.44
N GLN A 333 11.08 39.64 -23.21
CA GLN A 333 12.22 39.76 -22.29
C GLN A 333 12.34 38.44 -21.51
N THR A 334 13.35 37.67 -21.90
CA THR A 334 13.89 36.53 -21.20
C THR A 334 14.51 36.97 -19.88
N GLN A 335 13.90 36.58 -18.76
CA GLN A 335 14.60 36.56 -17.47
C GLN A 335 14.43 35.12 -16.89
N THR A 336 15.55 34.42 -16.92
CA THR A 336 15.78 33.17 -16.18
C THR A 336 15.72 33.46 -14.68
N ALA A 337 14.58 33.17 -14.07
CA ALA A 337 14.46 33.11 -12.61
C ALA A 337 14.56 31.66 -12.17
N HIS A 338 15.70 31.27 -11.63
CA HIS A 338 15.81 30.12 -10.75
C HIS A 338 14.91 30.37 -9.54
N GLN A 339 13.68 29.80 -9.57
CA GLN A 339 12.88 29.70 -8.37
C GLN A 339 13.42 28.53 -7.55
N SER A 340 14.16 28.84 -6.51
CA SER A 340 14.39 27.94 -5.38
C SER A 340 13.04 27.55 -4.82
N VAL A 341 12.71 26.27 -4.91
CA VAL A 341 11.55 25.66 -4.23
C VAL A 341 11.80 25.82 -2.72
N SER A 342 11.21 26.85 -2.14
CA SER A 342 11.14 27.00 -0.69
C SER A 342 10.26 25.86 -0.17
N ALA A 343 10.87 24.97 0.61
CA ALA A 343 10.14 23.95 1.34
C ALA A 343 9.06 24.63 2.20
N SER A 344 7.80 24.36 1.89
CA SER A 344 6.67 24.76 2.74
C SER A 344 6.92 24.27 4.17
N PRO A 345 6.60 25.07 5.21
CA PRO A 345 6.77 24.63 6.59
C PRO A 345 5.98 23.31 6.78
N LYS A 346 6.68 22.28 7.26
CA LYS A 346 6.04 20.99 7.61
C LYS A 346 4.86 21.29 8.53
N ALA A 347 3.66 20.94 8.08
CA ALA A 347 2.47 20.99 8.91
C ALA A 347 2.73 20.20 10.21
N ALA A 348 2.20 20.70 11.34
CA ALA A 348 2.28 19.96 12.58
C ALA A 348 1.68 18.55 12.38
N PRO A 349 2.22 17.50 13.04
CA PRO A 349 1.72 16.15 12.87
C PRO A 349 0.24 16.11 13.23
N GLN A 350 -0.58 15.71 12.29
CA GLN A 350 -2.03 15.66 12.42
C GLN A 350 -2.42 14.44 13.25
N ALA A 351 -3.28 14.62 14.27
CA ALA A 351 -3.82 13.51 15.06
C ALA A 351 -4.60 12.55 14.16
N LEU A 352 -4.45 11.26 14.38
CA LEU A 352 -5.19 10.24 13.63
C LEU A 352 -6.68 10.29 13.98
N PRO A 353 -7.60 10.11 13.02
CA PRO A 353 -9.02 10.03 13.33
C PRO A 353 -9.33 8.75 14.15
N PRO A 354 -10.44 8.74 14.91
CA PRO A 354 -10.78 7.60 15.78
C PRO A 354 -11.12 6.32 15.00
N ASP A 355 -11.62 6.45 13.77
CA ASP A 355 -12.00 5.33 12.91
C ASP A 355 -11.45 5.49 11.50
N TRP A 356 -10.92 4.39 10.96
CA TRP A 356 -10.52 4.22 9.58
C TRP A 356 -11.30 3.08 8.94
N TYR A 357 -11.94 3.36 7.81
CA TYR A 357 -12.64 2.38 6.99
C TYR A 357 -11.86 2.20 5.69
N LEU A 358 -11.16 1.06 5.57
CA LEU A 358 -10.31 0.76 4.43
C LEU A 358 -11.12 0.13 3.29
N THR A 359 -10.64 0.31 2.06
CA THR A 359 -11.13 -0.43 0.88
C THR A 359 -10.69 -1.88 0.86
N ALA A 360 -9.70 -2.25 1.68
CA ALA A 360 -9.13 -3.59 1.76
C ALA A 360 -10.12 -4.59 2.37
N ASP A 361 -10.03 -5.84 1.87
CA ASP A 361 -10.82 -6.99 2.32
C ASP A 361 -9.93 -7.90 3.16
N SER A 362 -10.31 -8.12 4.42
CA SER A 362 -9.52 -8.91 5.37
C SER A 362 -9.50 -10.40 5.01
N ALA A 363 -10.60 -10.95 4.49
CA ALA A 363 -10.68 -12.35 4.09
C ALA A 363 -9.82 -12.62 2.84
N LEU A 364 -9.86 -11.71 1.86
CA LEU A 364 -8.98 -11.77 0.69
C LEU A 364 -7.51 -11.67 1.09
N SER A 365 -7.18 -10.76 2.01
CA SER A 365 -5.81 -10.56 2.51
C SER A 365 -5.29 -11.80 3.22
N ALA A 366 -6.10 -12.41 4.10
CA ALA A 366 -5.74 -13.66 4.78
C ALA A 366 -5.50 -14.81 3.79
N GLN A 367 -6.34 -14.92 2.76
CA GLN A 367 -6.18 -15.93 1.73
C GLN A 367 -4.92 -15.68 0.87
N ALA A 368 -4.63 -14.43 0.53
CA ALA A 368 -3.41 -14.07 -0.18
C ALA A 368 -2.14 -14.43 0.61
N GLU A 369 -2.13 -14.18 1.93
CA GLU A 369 -1.06 -14.62 2.81
C GLU A 369 -0.90 -16.14 2.85
N LEU A 370 -2.01 -16.89 2.93
CA LEU A 370 -1.97 -18.35 2.92
C LEU A 370 -1.38 -18.89 1.62
N LEU A 371 -1.75 -18.31 0.46
CA LEU A 371 -1.19 -18.68 -0.83
C LEU A 371 0.32 -18.39 -0.91
N LEU A 372 0.76 -17.24 -0.39
CA LEU A 372 2.17 -16.88 -0.33
C LEU A 372 2.95 -17.86 0.55
N ARG A 373 2.49 -18.10 1.77
CA ARG A 373 3.12 -19.03 2.73
C ARG A 373 3.19 -20.45 2.18
N ALA A 374 2.10 -20.92 1.56
CA ALA A 374 2.07 -22.24 0.93
C ALA A 374 3.10 -22.35 -0.20
N GLN A 375 3.22 -21.32 -1.03
CA GLN A 375 4.17 -21.30 -2.13
C GLN A 375 5.63 -21.26 -1.65
N LEU A 376 5.92 -20.52 -0.57
CA LEU A 376 7.26 -20.49 0.04
C LEU A 376 7.59 -21.83 0.68
N LYS A 377 6.67 -22.42 1.44
CA LYS A 377 6.83 -23.73 2.11
C LYS A 377 7.04 -24.88 1.11
N ASN A 378 6.34 -24.84 -0.02
CA ASN A 378 6.43 -25.90 -1.03
C ASN A 378 7.71 -25.81 -1.89
N ASN A 379 8.54 -24.79 -1.71
CA ASN A 379 9.75 -24.57 -2.48
C ASN A 379 10.97 -24.24 -1.59
N PRO A 380 11.30 -25.03 -0.58
CA PRO A 380 12.38 -24.70 0.36
C PRO A 380 13.76 -24.63 -0.32
N GLN A 381 13.95 -25.39 -1.40
CA GLN A 381 15.20 -25.39 -2.18
C GLN A 381 15.43 -24.11 -2.96
N ALA A 382 14.37 -23.32 -3.20
CA ALA A 382 14.48 -22.07 -3.95
C ALA A 382 15.17 -20.95 -3.17
N ARG A 383 15.39 -21.12 -1.87
CA ARG A 383 15.98 -20.10 -0.97
C ARG A 383 15.31 -18.74 -1.10
N VAL A 384 13.99 -18.75 -1.17
CA VAL A 384 13.15 -17.56 -1.18
C VAL A 384 12.35 -17.52 0.11
N HIS A 385 12.47 -16.43 0.87
CA HIS A 385 11.93 -16.34 2.22
C HIS A 385 10.80 -15.31 2.32
N ASN A 386 10.73 -14.36 1.40
CA ASN A 386 9.74 -13.30 1.42
C ASN A 386 8.97 -13.17 0.12
N GLY A 387 7.86 -12.47 0.23
CA GLY A 387 7.06 -12.05 -0.91
C GLY A 387 6.07 -10.97 -0.50
N ALA A 388 5.66 -10.19 -1.47
CA ALA A 388 4.66 -9.14 -1.30
C ALA A 388 3.54 -9.31 -2.33
N ILE A 389 2.34 -8.91 -1.95
CA ILE A 389 1.14 -9.00 -2.78
C ILE A 389 0.38 -7.68 -2.71
N LEU A 390 0.00 -7.17 -3.85
CA LEU A 390 -0.94 -6.06 -3.96
C LEU A 390 -2.07 -6.44 -4.92
N VAL A 391 -3.30 -6.23 -4.48
CA VAL A 391 -4.51 -6.43 -5.28
C VAL A 391 -5.28 -5.12 -5.34
N ILE A 392 -5.64 -4.69 -6.54
CA ILE A 392 -6.43 -3.48 -6.76
C ILE A 392 -7.65 -3.76 -7.64
N GLU A 393 -8.71 -3.00 -7.44
CA GLU A 393 -9.88 -2.94 -8.31
C GLU A 393 -9.64 -1.94 -9.43
N ASN A 394 -9.78 -2.36 -10.68
CA ASN A 394 -9.44 -1.51 -11.83
C ASN A 394 -10.38 -0.30 -11.97
N ALA A 395 -11.67 -0.46 -11.71
CA ALA A 395 -12.65 0.60 -11.92
C ALA A 395 -12.45 1.81 -11.00
N THR A 396 -12.05 1.57 -9.76
CA THR A 396 -12.00 2.58 -8.69
C THR A 396 -10.59 2.95 -8.26
N GLY A 397 -9.63 2.05 -8.47
CA GLY A 397 -8.30 2.12 -7.86
C GLY A 397 -8.27 1.66 -6.40
N ASN A 398 -9.36 1.10 -5.87
CA ASN A 398 -9.41 0.59 -4.50
C ASN A 398 -8.34 -0.48 -4.25
N ILE A 399 -7.58 -0.34 -3.18
CA ILE A 399 -6.68 -1.37 -2.69
C ILE A 399 -7.52 -2.41 -1.96
N LEU A 400 -7.51 -3.66 -2.46
CA LEU A 400 -8.28 -4.78 -1.90
C LEU A 400 -7.46 -5.67 -0.98
N ALA A 401 -6.16 -5.83 -1.24
CA ALA A 401 -5.24 -6.56 -0.38
C ALA A 401 -3.82 -5.99 -0.49
N TRP A 402 -3.12 -5.94 0.65
CA TRP A 402 -1.74 -5.46 0.75
C TRP A 402 -0.98 -6.34 1.73
N ILE A 403 -0.12 -7.18 1.22
CA ILE A 403 0.75 -8.07 2.01
C ILE A 403 2.20 -7.65 1.78
N GLY A 404 2.89 -7.18 2.82
CA GLY A 404 4.25 -6.65 2.70
C GLY A 404 5.35 -7.70 2.82
N SER A 405 5.10 -8.80 3.54
CA SER A 405 6.06 -9.90 3.72
C SER A 405 5.36 -11.23 3.98
N ASN A 406 6.13 -12.32 4.05
CA ASN A 406 5.63 -13.63 4.46
C ASN A 406 5.09 -13.65 5.89
N SER A 407 5.75 -12.96 6.80
CA SER A 407 5.34 -12.79 8.19
C SER A 407 5.95 -11.52 8.76
N TYR A 408 5.15 -10.66 9.34
CA TYR A 408 5.60 -9.41 9.95
C TYR A 408 6.60 -9.65 11.12
N PHE A 409 6.44 -10.75 11.84
CA PHE A 409 7.26 -11.10 13.00
C PHE A 409 8.47 -12.00 12.67
N ASP A 410 8.78 -12.22 11.40
CA ASP A 410 9.95 -12.96 10.96
C ASP A 410 11.18 -12.03 10.95
N ASP A 411 11.81 -11.86 12.12
CA ASP A 411 12.99 -11.01 12.28
C ASP A 411 14.22 -11.58 11.53
N GLU A 412 14.32 -12.90 11.36
CA GLU A 412 15.43 -13.55 10.65
C GLU A 412 15.45 -13.17 9.16
N ASN A 413 14.28 -13.03 8.55
CA ASN A 413 14.13 -12.70 7.14
C ASN A 413 13.66 -11.25 6.92
N ASN A 414 13.83 -10.36 7.90
CA ASN A 414 13.43 -8.96 7.81
C ASN A 414 11.93 -8.74 7.52
N GLY A 415 11.08 -9.51 8.19
CA GLY A 415 9.64 -9.53 7.96
C GLY A 415 8.91 -8.19 8.13
N LYS A 416 9.50 -7.22 8.86
CA LYS A 416 8.95 -5.86 9.03
C LYS A 416 9.14 -4.97 7.80
N ILE A 417 9.99 -5.37 6.84
CA ILE A 417 10.13 -4.64 5.58
C ILE A 417 8.87 -4.86 4.74
N ASP A 418 8.29 -3.77 4.28
CA ASP A 418 7.16 -3.80 3.37
C ASP A 418 7.62 -3.96 1.91
N GLY A 419 7.52 -5.15 1.37
CA GLY A 419 7.89 -5.48 0.00
C GLY A 419 7.02 -4.83 -1.06
N VAL A 420 5.86 -4.26 -0.70
CA VAL A 420 5.02 -3.49 -1.64
C VAL A 420 5.62 -2.11 -1.89
N THR A 421 6.28 -1.53 -0.90
CA THR A 421 6.95 -0.23 -1.00
C THR A 421 8.47 -0.33 -1.22
N ALA A 422 9.07 -1.48 -0.93
CA ALA A 422 10.50 -1.69 -1.14
C ALA A 422 10.87 -1.60 -2.63
N LEU A 423 12.04 -1.02 -2.89
CA LEU A 423 12.58 -0.88 -4.25
C LEU A 423 13.13 -2.22 -4.74
N ASN A 424 12.56 -2.75 -5.81
CA ASN A 424 12.96 -3.99 -6.44
C ASN A 424 13.07 -3.82 -7.95
N GLN A 425 14.07 -4.44 -8.58
CA GLN A 425 14.18 -4.44 -10.03
C GLN A 425 12.96 -5.13 -10.66
N SER A 426 12.27 -4.39 -11.54
CA SER A 426 11.06 -4.88 -12.21
C SER A 426 11.35 -6.00 -13.24
N GLY A 427 12.56 -6.05 -13.75
CA GLY A 427 12.89 -6.97 -14.82
C GLY A 427 11.96 -6.79 -16.03
N SER A 428 11.66 -7.88 -16.69
CA SER A 428 10.76 -7.86 -17.86
C SER A 428 9.31 -7.45 -17.58
N SER A 429 8.90 -7.20 -16.32
CA SER A 429 7.53 -6.76 -16.05
C SER A 429 7.25 -5.33 -16.50
N SER A 430 8.28 -4.53 -16.78
CA SER A 430 8.17 -3.17 -17.35
C SER A 430 7.98 -3.13 -18.87
N LYS A 431 8.28 -4.22 -19.59
CA LYS A 431 8.18 -4.25 -21.06
C LYS A 431 6.84 -3.79 -21.65
N PRO A 432 5.66 -4.12 -21.07
CA PRO A 432 4.39 -3.64 -21.62
C PRO A 432 4.33 -2.13 -21.82
N PHE A 433 4.95 -1.34 -20.94
CA PHE A 433 4.98 0.12 -21.06
C PHE A 433 5.79 0.60 -22.25
N LEU A 434 6.94 -0.04 -22.51
CA LEU A 434 7.77 0.24 -23.69
C LEU A 434 7.06 -0.13 -24.99
N TYR A 435 6.38 -1.28 -25.01
CA TYR A 435 5.64 -1.72 -26.21
C TYR A 435 4.36 -0.89 -26.43
N ALA A 436 3.72 -0.40 -25.34
CA ALA A 436 2.63 0.55 -25.47
C ALA A 436 3.11 1.87 -26.08
N LEU A 437 4.26 2.39 -25.64
CA LEU A 437 4.87 3.57 -26.26
C LEU A 437 5.17 3.32 -27.75
N ALA A 438 5.65 2.14 -28.12
CA ALA A 438 5.87 1.81 -29.53
C ALA A 438 4.57 1.86 -30.33
N LEU A 439 3.47 1.28 -29.82
CA LEU A 439 2.15 1.32 -30.46
C LEU A 439 1.60 2.75 -30.59
N GLU A 440 1.87 3.66 -29.63
CA GLU A 440 1.55 5.09 -29.75
C GLU A 440 2.37 5.78 -30.86
N GLN A 441 3.54 5.26 -31.17
CA GLN A 441 4.42 5.78 -32.22
C GLN A 441 4.29 4.99 -33.53
N GLU A 442 3.07 4.58 -33.88
CA GLU A 442 2.71 3.97 -35.16
C GLU A 442 3.28 2.56 -35.42
N TRP A 443 3.94 1.92 -34.44
CA TRP A 443 4.26 0.50 -34.56
C TRP A 443 2.99 -0.34 -34.48
N LYS A 444 3.02 -1.49 -35.18
CA LYS A 444 1.88 -2.42 -35.28
C LYS A 444 2.20 -3.74 -34.58
N PRO A 445 1.21 -4.45 -34.04
CA PRO A 445 1.41 -5.80 -33.50
C PRO A 445 2.02 -6.79 -34.52
N SER A 446 1.82 -6.54 -35.82
CA SER A 446 2.35 -7.30 -36.94
C SER A 446 3.82 -6.99 -37.28
N ASP A 447 4.34 -5.80 -36.89
CA ASP A 447 5.69 -5.37 -37.26
C ASP A 447 6.75 -6.34 -36.77
N VAL A 448 7.74 -6.62 -37.63
CA VAL A 448 8.80 -7.58 -37.31
C VAL A 448 9.95 -6.89 -36.58
N LEU A 449 10.34 -7.46 -35.46
CA LEU A 449 11.48 -7.06 -34.66
C LEU A 449 12.60 -8.10 -34.76
N PRO A 450 13.87 -7.67 -34.76
CA PRO A 450 15.00 -8.60 -34.82
C PRO A 450 15.24 -9.28 -33.47
N ASP A 451 15.21 -10.61 -33.44
CA ASP A 451 15.67 -11.42 -32.31
C ASP A 451 16.91 -12.21 -32.73
N ILE A 452 17.95 -11.48 -33.09
CA ILE A 452 19.25 -11.95 -33.56
C ILE A 452 20.37 -11.30 -32.72
N PRO A 453 21.62 -11.80 -32.76
CA PRO A 453 22.73 -11.13 -32.06
C PRO A 453 22.94 -9.73 -32.61
N ILE A 454 22.67 -8.71 -31.78
CA ILE A 454 22.86 -7.29 -32.09
C ILE A 454 23.79 -6.67 -31.06
N ARG A 455 24.72 -5.86 -31.55
CA ARG A 455 25.60 -5.02 -30.72
C ARG A 455 25.10 -3.58 -30.78
N PHE A 456 24.75 -3.03 -29.64
CA PHE A 456 24.36 -1.64 -29.48
C PHE A 456 25.53 -0.80 -28.94
N GLY A 457 25.62 0.45 -29.40
CA GLY A 457 26.68 1.36 -28.99
C GLY A 457 28.01 1.13 -29.74
N LYS A 458 28.76 2.21 -29.97
CA LYS A 458 30.05 2.19 -30.64
C LYS A 458 31.22 2.00 -29.67
N GLU A 459 31.20 2.74 -28.57
CA GLU A 459 32.26 2.76 -27.57
C GLU A 459 32.03 1.73 -26.46
N GLU A 460 30.86 1.75 -25.81
CA GLU A 460 30.43 0.75 -24.87
C GLU A 460 29.45 -0.22 -25.54
N ALA A 461 29.93 -1.40 -25.90
CA ALA A 461 29.12 -2.39 -26.57
C ALA A 461 28.15 -3.06 -25.58
N TYR A 462 26.86 -2.86 -25.77
CA TYR A 462 25.82 -3.61 -25.08
C TYR A 462 25.29 -4.73 -26.00
N ILE A 463 25.42 -5.98 -25.55
CA ILE A 463 24.99 -7.17 -26.30
C ILE A 463 23.97 -7.93 -25.47
N PRO A 464 22.66 -7.64 -25.63
CA PRO A 464 21.60 -8.33 -24.89
C PRO A 464 21.45 -9.77 -25.33
N ARG A 465 20.99 -10.64 -24.44
CA ARG A 465 20.66 -12.03 -24.71
C ARG A 465 19.28 -12.36 -24.20
N ASN A 466 18.59 -13.28 -24.86
CA ASN A 466 17.36 -13.85 -24.32
C ASN A 466 17.65 -14.75 -23.13
N PHE A 467 16.64 -14.93 -22.28
CA PHE A 467 16.76 -15.73 -21.05
C PHE A 467 17.26 -17.17 -21.30
N ASN A 468 16.83 -17.77 -22.42
CA ASN A 468 17.21 -19.13 -22.83
C ASN A 468 18.42 -19.19 -23.79
N ASN A 469 19.14 -18.09 -23.96
CA ASN A 469 20.23 -17.90 -24.91
C ASN A 469 19.93 -18.29 -26.37
N ARG A 470 18.63 -18.36 -26.74
CA ARG A 470 18.22 -18.68 -28.12
C ARG A 470 17.82 -17.40 -28.84
N PHE A 471 18.07 -17.38 -30.11
CA PHE A 471 17.66 -16.35 -31.05
C PHE A 471 16.55 -16.92 -31.93
N ASN A 472 15.48 -16.16 -32.12
CA ASN A 472 14.30 -16.60 -32.89
C ASN A 472 14.25 -16.04 -34.32
N GLY A 473 15.23 -15.19 -34.69
CA GLY A 473 15.23 -14.50 -36.01
C GLY A 473 14.22 -13.35 -36.04
N PRO A 474 13.52 -13.19 -37.18
CA PRO A 474 12.42 -12.25 -37.27
C PRO A 474 11.25 -12.68 -36.37
N VAL A 475 10.77 -11.79 -35.52
CA VAL A 475 9.61 -12.05 -34.64
C VAL A 475 8.64 -10.87 -34.68
N ARG A 476 7.35 -11.14 -34.81
CA ARG A 476 6.35 -10.07 -34.75
C ARG A 476 6.32 -9.43 -33.35
N LEU A 477 6.02 -8.14 -33.27
CA LEU A 477 5.95 -7.36 -32.05
C LEU A 477 5.05 -8.06 -30.99
N ARG A 478 3.89 -8.60 -31.44
CA ARG A 478 3.01 -9.41 -30.56
C ARG A 478 3.76 -10.57 -29.92
N VAL A 479 4.48 -11.34 -30.71
CA VAL A 479 5.21 -12.51 -30.20
C VAL A 479 6.37 -12.09 -29.29
N ALA A 480 7.07 -11.01 -29.64
CA ALA A 480 8.19 -10.49 -28.87
C ALA A 480 7.77 -10.06 -27.46
N LEU A 481 6.65 -9.31 -27.33
CA LEU A 481 6.12 -8.90 -26.04
C LEU A 481 5.53 -10.08 -25.26
N ALA A 482 4.64 -10.86 -25.89
CA ALA A 482 3.98 -11.99 -25.25
C ALA A 482 4.97 -13.04 -24.72
N SER A 483 6.01 -13.35 -25.50
CA SER A 483 7.09 -14.26 -25.13
C SER A 483 8.21 -13.60 -24.31
N SER A 484 8.09 -12.31 -24.02
CA SER A 484 9.04 -11.57 -23.15
C SER A 484 10.49 -11.57 -23.66
N LEU A 485 10.70 -11.55 -24.98
CA LEU A 485 12.05 -11.57 -25.57
C LEU A 485 12.82 -10.30 -25.19
N ASN A 486 14.14 -10.42 -25.00
CA ASN A 486 14.98 -9.32 -24.51
C ASN A 486 15.50 -8.44 -25.65
N ILE A 487 16.02 -9.06 -26.70
CA ILE A 487 16.66 -8.32 -27.82
C ILE A 487 15.66 -7.39 -28.51
N PRO A 488 14.42 -7.85 -28.86
CA PRO A 488 13.42 -6.96 -29.44
C PRO A 488 13.06 -5.77 -28.55
N ALA A 489 13.04 -5.97 -27.23
CA ALA A 489 12.74 -4.86 -26.30
C ALA A 489 13.86 -3.81 -26.28
N VAL A 490 15.13 -4.26 -26.26
CA VAL A 490 16.28 -3.36 -26.33
C VAL A 490 16.34 -2.64 -27.68
N TYR A 491 16.03 -3.35 -28.75
CA TYR A 491 15.94 -2.77 -30.08
C TYR A 491 14.88 -1.66 -30.12
N LEU A 492 13.66 -1.92 -29.60
CA LEU A 492 12.60 -0.92 -29.52
C LEU A 492 13.03 0.31 -28.73
N LEU A 493 13.67 0.15 -27.56
CA LEU A 493 14.13 1.28 -26.78
C LEU A 493 15.19 2.11 -27.52
N ASN A 494 16.07 1.45 -28.26
CA ASN A 494 17.06 2.14 -29.11
C ASN A 494 16.38 3.00 -30.20
N GLU A 495 15.31 2.48 -30.81
CA GLU A 495 14.57 3.19 -31.86
C GLU A 495 13.70 4.34 -31.30
N LEU A 496 13.07 4.12 -30.15
CA LEU A 496 12.15 5.08 -29.52
C LEU A 496 12.87 6.19 -28.75
N GLY A 497 14.11 5.92 -28.31
CA GLY A 497 14.89 6.80 -27.47
C GLY A 497 14.61 6.66 -25.98
N ILE A 498 15.69 6.77 -25.19
CA ILE A 498 15.65 6.60 -23.74
C ILE A 498 14.82 7.71 -23.07
N GLU A 499 15.02 8.96 -23.47
CA GLU A 499 14.32 10.13 -22.92
C GLU A 499 12.79 10.03 -23.10
N THR A 500 12.35 9.59 -24.27
CA THR A 500 10.91 9.40 -24.57
C THR A 500 10.30 8.35 -23.65
N TYR A 501 11.05 7.26 -23.43
CA TYR A 501 10.56 6.20 -22.53
C TYR A 501 10.60 6.64 -21.05
N LEU A 502 11.61 7.39 -20.62
CA LEU A 502 11.67 7.97 -19.28
C LEU A 502 10.47 8.86 -19.00
N HIS A 503 10.12 9.75 -19.95
CA HIS A 503 8.93 10.59 -19.84
C HIS A 503 7.64 9.75 -19.68
N THR A 504 7.49 8.67 -20.46
CA THR A 504 6.36 7.75 -20.34
C THR A 504 6.30 7.10 -18.96
N LEU A 505 7.46 6.71 -18.41
CA LEU A 505 7.53 6.14 -17.06
C LEU A 505 7.17 7.16 -15.97
N GLU A 506 7.56 8.42 -16.13
CA GLU A 506 7.13 9.51 -15.25
C GLU A 506 5.62 9.74 -15.31
N GLU A 507 5.04 9.72 -16.51
CA GLU A 507 3.58 9.80 -16.68
C GLU A 507 2.84 8.62 -16.02
N LEU A 508 3.43 7.45 -16.01
CA LEU A 508 2.92 6.27 -15.27
C LEU A 508 3.18 6.36 -13.75
N GLY A 509 3.87 7.42 -13.30
CA GLY A 509 4.11 7.72 -11.89
C GLY A 509 5.26 6.93 -11.26
N PHE A 510 6.26 6.54 -12.04
CA PHE A 510 7.50 5.95 -11.53
C PHE A 510 8.47 7.04 -11.05
N GLN A 511 8.22 7.55 -9.85
CA GLN A 511 9.02 8.65 -9.26
C GLN A 511 10.44 8.25 -8.89
N SER A 512 10.70 6.94 -8.69
CA SER A 512 12.01 6.41 -8.27
C SER A 512 13.01 6.25 -9.40
N ILE A 513 12.61 6.41 -10.66
CA ILE A 513 13.48 6.15 -11.80
C ILE A 513 14.45 7.30 -12.03
N GLY A 514 14.01 8.55 -12.01
CA GLY A 514 14.84 9.76 -12.04
C GLY A 514 16.15 9.67 -12.85
N THR A 515 17.25 10.14 -12.27
CA THR A 515 18.60 10.07 -12.87
C THR A 515 19.10 8.65 -13.11
N ASP A 516 18.73 7.68 -12.24
CA ASP A 516 19.14 6.27 -12.37
C ASP A 516 18.61 5.65 -13.69
N GLY A 517 17.48 6.15 -14.18
CA GLY A 517 16.89 5.72 -15.46
C GLY A 517 17.75 6.11 -16.66
N ALA A 518 18.26 7.33 -16.68
CA ALA A 518 19.15 7.80 -17.74
C ALA A 518 20.50 7.06 -17.71
N GLU A 519 21.06 6.82 -16.52
CA GLU A 519 22.30 6.06 -16.33
C GLU A 519 22.17 4.59 -16.73
N ALA A 520 20.98 4.02 -16.60
CA ALA A 520 20.69 2.62 -17.00
C ALA A 520 20.81 2.40 -18.51
N LYS A 521 20.77 3.45 -19.32
CA LYS A 521 20.86 3.38 -20.79
C LYS A 521 19.87 2.32 -21.34
N LEU A 522 20.31 1.51 -22.29
CA LEU A 522 19.45 0.50 -22.94
C LEU A 522 19.02 -0.66 -22.01
N SER A 523 19.68 -0.86 -20.86
CA SER A 523 19.22 -1.86 -19.87
C SER A 523 17.87 -1.50 -19.24
N LEU A 524 17.44 -0.23 -19.33
CA LEU A 524 16.13 0.23 -18.91
C LEU A 524 14.99 -0.56 -19.60
N ALA A 525 15.18 -1.00 -20.86
CA ALA A 525 14.23 -1.87 -21.56
C ALA A 525 13.95 -3.20 -20.83
N LEU A 526 14.87 -3.61 -19.97
CA LEU A 526 14.82 -4.87 -19.22
C LEU A 526 14.51 -4.65 -17.73
N GLY A 527 14.10 -3.45 -17.33
CA GLY A 527 13.70 -3.10 -15.98
C GLY A 527 14.84 -3.19 -14.96
N SER A 528 16.02 -2.67 -15.32
CA SER A 528 17.20 -2.67 -14.44
C SER A 528 17.10 -1.70 -13.26
N VAL A 529 16.27 -0.65 -13.38
CA VAL A 529 16.07 0.34 -12.31
C VAL A 529 15.05 -0.16 -11.29
N PRO A 530 15.37 -0.11 -9.98
CA PRO A 530 14.46 -0.57 -8.95
C PRO A 530 13.24 0.35 -8.80
N VAL A 531 12.06 -0.26 -8.66
CA VAL A 531 10.78 0.42 -8.47
C VAL A 531 9.95 -0.33 -7.42
N PRO A 532 9.05 0.33 -6.68
CA PRO A 532 8.17 -0.34 -5.73
C PRO A 532 7.03 -1.06 -6.44
N LEU A 533 6.59 -2.18 -5.85
CA LEU A 533 5.54 -3.01 -6.42
C LEU A 533 4.23 -2.24 -6.64
N TYR A 534 3.87 -1.31 -5.72
CA TYR A 534 2.63 -0.55 -5.86
C TYR A 534 2.61 0.35 -7.11
N GLN A 535 3.76 0.92 -7.50
CA GLN A 535 3.86 1.71 -8.73
C GLN A 535 3.71 0.81 -9.97
N LEU A 536 4.33 -0.38 -9.95
CA LEU A 536 4.17 -1.35 -11.04
C LEU A 536 2.73 -1.81 -11.22
N VAL A 537 2.04 -2.13 -10.12
CA VAL A 537 0.63 -2.59 -10.15
C VAL A 537 -0.28 -1.47 -10.65
N ARG A 538 -0.10 -0.25 -10.14
CA ARG A 538 -0.85 0.93 -10.59
C ARG A 538 -0.63 1.18 -12.08
N ALA A 539 0.62 1.19 -12.54
CA ALA A 539 0.96 1.39 -13.94
C ALA A 539 0.40 0.28 -14.82
N PHE A 540 0.51 -1.00 -14.42
CA PHE A 540 -0.01 -2.12 -15.20
C PHE A 540 -1.53 -2.09 -15.34
N SER A 541 -2.23 -1.56 -14.36
CA SER A 541 -3.69 -1.42 -14.37
C SER A 541 -4.23 -0.43 -15.41
N VAL A 542 -3.38 0.36 -16.07
CA VAL A 542 -3.81 1.27 -17.15
C VAL A 542 -4.34 0.50 -18.36
N PHE A 543 -3.83 -0.72 -18.63
CA PHE A 543 -4.22 -1.48 -19.79
C PHE A 543 -5.69 -1.94 -19.76
N PRO A 544 -6.22 -2.57 -18.68
CA PRO A 544 -7.64 -2.92 -18.61
C PRO A 544 -8.57 -1.69 -18.42
N ARG A 545 -8.03 -0.47 -18.35
CA ARG A 545 -8.73 0.80 -18.17
C ARG A 545 -8.58 1.74 -19.35
N ASP A 546 -8.45 1.19 -20.55
CA ASP A 546 -8.35 1.99 -21.78
C ASP A 546 -7.26 3.08 -21.72
N GLY A 547 -6.14 2.79 -21.05
CA GLY A 547 -4.98 3.67 -20.97
C GLY A 547 -5.03 4.74 -19.86
N VAL A 548 -6.04 4.73 -18.99
CA VAL A 548 -6.20 5.71 -17.91
C VAL A 548 -5.50 5.24 -16.63
N ILE A 549 -4.63 6.08 -16.05
CA ILE A 549 -4.05 5.87 -14.73
C ILE A 549 -4.92 6.52 -13.65
N LEU A 550 -5.13 5.81 -12.55
CA LEU A 550 -5.85 6.30 -11.36
C LEU A 550 -4.95 6.30 -10.13
N SER A 551 -5.34 7.10 -9.15
CA SER A 551 -4.82 6.99 -7.78
C SER A 551 -5.24 5.68 -7.14
N LEU A 552 -4.41 5.15 -6.25
CA LEU A 552 -4.76 4.01 -5.40
C LEU A 552 -5.53 4.51 -4.18
N ARG A 553 -6.77 4.05 -4.04
CA ARG A 553 -7.67 4.41 -2.94
C ARG A 553 -7.47 3.46 -1.77
N SER A 554 -7.24 4.03 -0.60
CA SER A 554 -7.06 3.29 0.64
C SER A 554 -8.29 3.27 1.53
N PHE A 555 -9.16 4.28 1.40
CA PHE A 555 -10.32 4.50 2.27
C PHE A 555 -11.62 4.50 1.48
N THR A 556 -12.69 4.08 2.14
CA THR A 556 -14.04 4.02 1.55
C THR A 556 -14.60 5.41 1.23
N ASP A 557 -14.12 6.46 1.88
CA ASP A 557 -14.47 7.86 1.60
C ASP A 557 -13.77 8.43 0.34
N GLY A 558 -12.98 7.61 -0.37
CA GLY A 558 -12.25 7.99 -1.57
C GLY A 558 -10.90 8.67 -1.33
N SER A 559 -10.46 8.82 -0.09
CA SER A 559 -9.14 9.39 0.23
C SER A 559 -8.01 8.49 -0.28
N THR A 560 -6.94 9.12 -0.76
CA THR A 560 -5.76 8.44 -1.33
C THR A 560 -4.49 8.80 -0.56
N ALA A 561 -3.55 7.88 -0.51
CA ALA A 561 -2.26 8.04 0.15
C ALA A 561 -1.08 7.99 -0.83
N ASP A 562 -1.31 7.93 -2.14
CA ASP A 562 -0.26 7.72 -3.16
C ASP A 562 0.23 9.00 -3.85
N GLY A 563 -0.33 10.16 -3.50
CA GLY A 563 0.08 11.47 -4.04
C GLY A 563 -0.38 11.75 -5.48
N PHE A 564 -1.22 10.90 -6.05
CA PHE A 564 -1.84 11.10 -7.36
C PHE A 564 -3.21 11.78 -7.20
N SER A 565 -3.47 12.87 -7.91
CA SER A 565 -4.63 13.73 -7.61
C SER A 565 -5.81 13.59 -8.58
N ALA A 566 -5.61 13.13 -9.82
CA ALA A 566 -6.68 13.01 -10.81
C ALA A 566 -6.44 11.87 -11.81
N PRO A 567 -7.51 11.27 -12.37
CA PRO A 567 -7.40 10.35 -13.50
C PRO A 567 -6.71 11.03 -14.69
N ARG A 568 -5.78 10.33 -15.36
CA ARG A 568 -5.06 10.85 -16.50
C ARG A 568 -4.93 9.79 -17.59
N GLN A 569 -5.18 10.18 -18.84
CA GLN A 569 -4.91 9.36 -20.01
C GLN A 569 -3.39 9.34 -20.25
N VAL A 570 -2.78 8.15 -20.23
CA VAL A 570 -1.35 7.94 -20.53
C VAL A 570 -1.20 7.33 -21.92
N PHE A 571 -2.02 6.32 -22.24
CA PHE A 571 -2.07 5.70 -23.55
C PHE A 571 -3.46 5.83 -24.17
N SER A 572 -3.57 5.79 -25.48
CA SER A 572 -4.86 5.71 -26.16
C SER A 572 -5.62 4.43 -25.76
N ALA A 573 -6.94 4.45 -25.86
CA ALA A 573 -7.76 3.27 -25.57
C ALA A 573 -7.38 2.08 -26.49
N ASP A 574 -7.12 2.34 -27.76
CA ASP A 574 -6.72 1.32 -28.72
C ASP A 574 -5.37 0.69 -28.36
N THR A 575 -4.38 1.47 -28.01
CA THR A 575 -3.09 0.96 -27.52
C THR A 575 -3.25 0.07 -26.29
N ALA A 576 -4.02 0.51 -25.31
CA ALA A 576 -4.27 -0.27 -24.09
C ALA A 576 -4.95 -1.62 -24.40
N ARG A 577 -5.97 -1.60 -25.27
CA ARG A 577 -6.71 -2.79 -25.73
C ARG A 577 -5.82 -3.72 -26.57
N LEU A 578 -4.94 -3.18 -27.42
CA LEU A 578 -3.94 -3.96 -28.16
C LEU A 578 -2.96 -4.67 -27.20
N ILE A 579 -2.45 -3.99 -26.19
CA ILE A 579 -1.61 -4.62 -25.14
C ILE A 579 -2.37 -5.72 -24.42
N CYS A 580 -3.64 -5.50 -24.05
CA CYS A 580 -4.50 -6.55 -23.47
C CYS A 580 -4.62 -7.75 -24.42
N SER A 581 -4.88 -7.53 -25.70
CA SER A 581 -4.94 -8.59 -26.71
C SER A 581 -3.62 -9.36 -26.83
N ILE A 582 -2.48 -8.68 -26.81
CA ILE A 582 -1.16 -9.30 -26.94
C ILE A 582 -0.84 -10.15 -25.69
N LEU A 583 -1.07 -9.60 -24.50
CA LEU A 583 -0.71 -10.25 -23.24
C LEU A 583 -1.69 -11.36 -22.83
N SER A 584 -2.89 -11.43 -23.40
CA SER A 584 -3.83 -12.55 -23.21
C SER A 584 -3.63 -13.70 -24.19
N ASP A 585 -2.84 -13.49 -25.26
CA ASP A 585 -2.61 -14.47 -26.33
C ASP A 585 -1.65 -15.59 -25.90
N SER A 586 -2.21 -16.76 -25.56
CA SER A 586 -1.43 -17.93 -25.14
C SER A 586 -0.56 -18.53 -26.27
N ALA A 587 -0.98 -18.40 -27.53
CA ALA A 587 -0.22 -18.88 -28.67
C ALA A 587 1.03 -18.01 -28.90
N ALA A 588 0.88 -16.68 -28.84
CA ALA A 588 2.00 -15.75 -28.94
C ALA A 588 3.03 -15.91 -27.80
N ARG A 589 2.57 -16.36 -26.62
CA ARG A 589 3.44 -16.66 -25.46
C ARG A 589 4.27 -17.93 -25.59
N ALA A 590 3.89 -18.84 -26.46
CA ALA A 590 4.43 -20.20 -26.47
C ALA A 590 5.96 -20.28 -26.67
N LYS A 591 6.58 -19.33 -27.42
CA LYS A 591 8.04 -19.29 -27.60
C LYS A 591 8.80 -19.00 -26.31
N GLY A 592 8.22 -18.22 -25.39
CA GLY A 592 8.85 -17.87 -24.12
C GLY A 592 8.49 -18.81 -22.96
N PHE A 593 7.25 -19.32 -22.93
CA PHE A 593 6.68 -19.98 -21.75
C PHE A 593 6.07 -21.36 -22.03
N GLY A 594 6.09 -21.83 -23.29
CA GLY A 594 5.40 -23.05 -23.68
C GLY A 594 3.86 -22.92 -23.71
N PHE A 595 3.17 -23.97 -24.13
CA PHE A 595 1.70 -24.01 -24.21
C PHE A 595 1.06 -24.30 -22.85
N SER A 596 1.68 -25.15 -22.03
CA SER A 596 1.21 -25.43 -20.66
C SER A 596 1.87 -24.47 -19.68
N SER A 597 1.15 -23.44 -19.29
CA SER A 597 1.69 -22.37 -18.46
C SER A 597 0.72 -22.00 -17.33
N PRO A 598 1.21 -21.69 -16.11
CA PRO A 598 0.39 -21.16 -15.03
C PRO A 598 -0.20 -19.78 -15.34
N LEU A 599 0.16 -19.17 -16.48
CA LEU A 599 -0.34 -17.87 -16.93
C LEU A 599 -1.74 -17.94 -17.57
N ASN A 600 -2.43 -19.07 -17.50
CA ASN A 600 -3.77 -19.27 -18.09
C ASN A 600 -4.83 -19.31 -16.99
N THR A 601 -5.89 -18.52 -17.13
CA THR A 601 -7.10 -18.52 -16.31
C THR A 601 -8.30 -19.03 -17.13
N PRO A 602 -9.41 -19.43 -16.50
CA PRO A 602 -10.62 -19.85 -17.22
C PRO A 602 -11.39 -18.69 -17.89
N PHE A 603 -10.92 -17.47 -17.77
CA PHE A 603 -11.47 -16.26 -18.35
C PHE A 603 -10.32 -15.40 -18.94
N PRO A 604 -10.61 -14.41 -19.80
CA PRO A 604 -9.57 -13.54 -20.37
C PRO A 604 -8.79 -12.79 -19.29
N SER A 605 -7.47 -12.92 -19.34
CA SER A 605 -6.57 -12.25 -18.41
C SER A 605 -5.21 -11.97 -19.09
N ILE A 606 -4.58 -10.91 -18.66
CA ILE A 606 -3.24 -10.54 -19.09
C ILE A 606 -2.22 -10.86 -18.01
N PHE A 607 -1.05 -11.33 -18.43
CA PHE A 607 0.07 -11.63 -17.56
C PHE A 607 1.36 -11.04 -18.09
N LYS A 608 2.16 -10.48 -17.17
CA LYS A 608 3.55 -10.14 -17.44
C LYS A 608 4.43 -10.49 -16.26
N THR A 609 5.42 -11.31 -16.53
CA THR A 609 6.39 -11.76 -15.53
C THR A 609 7.69 -10.99 -15.66
N GLY A 610 8.35 -10.76 -14.53
CA GLY A 610 9.68 -10.20 -14.40
C GLY A 610 10.58 -11.16 -13.63
N THR A 611 11.81 -11.26 -14.07
CA THR A 611 12.89 -11.89 -13.32
C THR A 611 14.05 -10.90 -13.38
N ALA A 612 14.45 -10.37 -12.24
CA ALA A 612 15.55 -9.41 -12.17
C ALA A 612 16.87 -10.07 -12.54
N ASN A 613 17.85 -9.26 -12.90
CA ASN A 613 19.20 -9.72 -13.08
C ASN A 613 19.64 -10.48 -11.81
N GLN A 614 20.37 -11.57 -11.98
CA GLN A 614 20.84 -12.45 -10.88
C GLN A 614 19.71 -13.11 -10.06
N PHE A 615 18.47 -13.17 -10.54
CA PHE A 615 17.32 -13.82 -9.88
C PHE A 615 17.03 -13.32 -8.45
N GLN A 616 17.33 -12.07 -8.13
CA GLN A 616 17.07 -11.50 -6.80
C GLN A 616 15.60 -11.15 -6.58
N SER A 617 14.89 -10.85 -7.65
CA SER A 617 13.46 -10.50 -7.64
C SER A 617 12.70 -11.29 -8.69
N LEU A 618 11.62 -11.92 -8.27
CA LEU A 618 10.66 -12.59 -9.12
C LEU A 618 9.33 -11.84 -9.05
N ILE A 619 8.84 -11.36 -10.19
CA ILE A 619 7.62 -10.57 -10.25
C ILE A 619 6.61 -11.24 -11.19
N ALA A 620 5.34 -11.18 -10.81
CA ALA A 620 4.22 -11.44 -11.71
C ALA A 620 3.18 -10.32 -11.57
N LEU A 621 2.85 -9.72 -12.68
CA LEU A 621 1.70 -8.82 -12.83
C LEU A 621 0.63 -9.57 -13.60
N ALA A 622 -0.59 -9.55 -13.11
CA ALA A 622 -1.73 -10.18 -13.75
C ALA A 622 -2.96 -9.29 -13.64
N SER A 623 -3.77 -9.25 -14.70
CA SER A 623 -5.01 -8.49 -14.65
C SER A 623 -6.13 -9.20 -15.41
N SER A 624 -7.33 -9.11 -14.88
CA SER A 624 -8.59 -9.25 -15.61
C SER A 624 -9.11 -7.86 -15.98
N SER A 625 -10.27 -7.78 -16.60
CA SER A 625 -10.94 -6.49 -16.82
C SER A 625 -11.26 -5.75 -15.51
N ALA A 626 -11.50 -6.46 -14.40
CA ALA A 626 -11.94 -5.88 -13.14
C ALA A 626 -10.83 -5.68 -12.10
N PHE A 627 -9.80 -6.52 -12.08
CA PHE A 627 -8.80 -6.56 -11.02
C PHE A 627 -7.39 -6.64 -11.57
N THR A 628 -6.45 -5.99 -10.88
CA THR A 628 -5.01 -6.13 -11.12
C THR A 628 -4.32 -6.66 -9.88
N VAL A 629 -3.46 -7.66 -10.06
CA VAL A 629 -2.71 -8.35 -9.01
C VAL A 629 -1.22 -8.24 -9.32
N GLY A 630 -0.44 -7.79 -8.35
CA GLY A 630 1.02 -7.81 -8.39
C GLY A 630 1.60 -8.68 -7.29
N ILE A 631 2.53 -9.54 -7.66
CA ILE A 631 3.26 -10.42 -6.75
C ILE A 631 4.75 -10.16 -6.91
N TRP A 632 5.43 -9.94 -5.81
CA TRP A 632 6.88 -10.00 -5.70
C TRP A 632 7.28 -11.17 -4.81
N MET A 633 8.34 -11.90 -5.17
CA MET A 633 8.98 -12.90 -4.32
C MET A 633 10.49 -12.74 -4.41
N GLY A 634 11.16 -12.81 -3.27
CA GLY A 634 12.61 -12.64 -3.19
C GLY A 634 13.11 -12.66 -1.74
N ASN A 635 14.26 -12.06 -1.54
CA ASN A 635 14.88 -11.92 -0.22
C ASN A 635 15.22 -10.45 0.01
N PHE A 636 14.80 -9.87 1.12
CA PHE A 636 15.13 -8.48 1.45
C PHE A 636 16.64 -8.24 1.65
N ALA A 637 17.39 -9.30 1.97
CA ALA A 637 18.84 -9.27 1.98
C ALA A 637 19.50 -9.32 0.58
N GLY A 638 18.70 -9.39 -0.51
CA GLY A 638 19.19 -9.41 -1.89
C GLY A 638 19.78 -10.75 -2.35
N ASN A 639 19.61 -11.82 -1.60
CA ASN A 639 20.09 -13.16 -1.97
C ASN A 639 19.35 -13.70 -3.20
N THR A 640 20.10 -14.41 -4.04
CA THR A 640 19.57 -15.04 -5.26
C THR A 640 18.55 -16.14 -4.97
N VAL A 641 17.44 -16.15 -5.68
CA VAL A 641 16.44 -17.21 -5.68
C VAL A 641 16.85 -18.31 -6.66
N ILE A 642 16.81 -19.56 -6.24
CA ILE A 642 17.29 -20.68 -7.02
C ILE A 642 16.16 -21.42 -7.73
N GLY A 643 16.32 -21.69 -9.03
CA GLY A 643 15.44 -22.57 -9.79
C GLY A 643 14.02 -22.08 -10.00
N LYS A 644 13.72 -20.80 -9.72
CA LYS A 644 12.43 -20.19 -9.92
C LYS A 644 12.51 -18.93 -10.77
N THR A 645 11.42 -18.62 -11.45
CA THR A 645 11.25 -17.45 -12.29
C THR A 645 9.93 -16.77 -11.97
N GLY A 646 9.71 -15.57 -12.46
CA GLY A 646 8.44 -14.87 -12.33
C GLY A 646 7.24 -15.66 -12.88
N SER A 647 7.46 -16.51 -13.90
CA SER A 647 6.41 -17.35 -14.49
C SER A 647 6.08 -18.62 -13.70
N SER A 648 6.83 -18.96 -12.66
CA SER A 648 6.59 -20.13 -11.81
C SER A 648 5.81 -19.81 -10.54
N ALA A 649 6.51 -19.47 -9.47
CA ALA A 649 5.92 -19.28 -8.14
C ALA A 649 4.97 -18.06 -8.07
N PRO A 650 5.40 -16.82 -8.39
CA PRO A 650 4.53 -15.66 -8.26
C PRO A 650 3.35 -15.68 -9.24
N ALA A 651 3.54 -16.20 -10.46
CA ALA A 651 2.44 -16.32 -11.43
C ALA A 651 1.33 -17.25 -10.96
N SER A 652 1.67 -18.34 -10.27
CA SER A 652 0.68 -19.26 -9.69
C SER A 652 -0.17 -18.59 -8.62
N ILE A 653 0.43 -17.76 -7.77
CA ILE A 653 -0.30 -16.98 -6.76
C ILE A 653 -1.24 -15.99 -7.47
N ALA A 654 -0.72 -15.20 -8.42
CA ALA A 654 -1.50 -14.22 -9.17
C ALA A 654 -2.71 -14.85 -9.88
N ARG A 655 -2.51 -16.01 -10.53
CA ARG A 655 -3.59 -16.78 -11.16
C ARG A 655 -4.66 -17.19 -10.15
N ASN A 656 -4.26 -17.77 -9.03
CA ASN A 656 -5.21 -18.26 -8.03
C ASN A 656 -6.00 -17.11 -7.40
N LEU A 657 -5.36 -15.96 -7.17
CA LEU A 657 -6.02 -14.75 -6.67
C LEU A 657 -7.02 -14.21 -7.70
N LEU A 658 -6.67 -14.12 -8.99
CA LEU A 658 -7.63 -13.69 -10.01
C LEU A 658 -8.85 -14.63 -10.09
N ILE A 659 -8.65 -15.94 -10.01
CA ILE A 659 -9.75 -16.90 -9.99
C ILE A 659 -10.63 -16.67 -8.74
N ARG A 660 -10.03 -16.49 -7.57
CA ARG A 660 -10.74 -16.20 -6.33
C ARG A 660 -11.59 -14.93 -6.43
N LEU A 661 -11.01 -13.85 -6.96
CA LEU A 661 -11.67 -12.55 -7.09
C LEU A 661 -12.95 -12.57 -7.93
N HIS A 662 -13.07 -13.52 -8.86
CA HIS A 662 -14.23 -13.70 -9.72
C HIS A 662 -15.17 -14.83 -9.30
N SER A 663 -14.77 -15.72 -8.37
CA SER A 663 -15.54 -16.91 -7.99
C SER A 663 -16.11 -16.85 -6.59
N GLN A 664 -15.68 -15.94 -5.74
CA GLN A 664 -16.13 -15.86 -4.35
C GLN A 664 -16.53 -14.41 -4.00
N PRO A 665 -17.48 -14.22 -3.08
CA PRO A 665 -17.85 -12.89 -2.63
C PRO A 665 -16.75 -12.23 -1.81
N PHE A 666 -16.75 -10.91 -1.79
CA PHE A 666 -16.00 -10.08 -0.87
C PHE A 666 -16.67 -9.99 0.51
N ALA A 667 -16.02 -9.34 1.48
CA ALA A 667 -16.55 -9.15 2.82
C ALA A 667 -17.90 -8.41 2.86
N ASP A 668 -18.19 -7.60 1.85
CA ASP A 668 -19.49 -6.93 1.66
C ASP A 668 -20.54 -7.78 0.94
N GLY A 669 -20.24 -9.05 0.63
CA GLY A 669 -21.12 -9.99 -0.05
C GLY A 669 -21.17 -9.83 -1.57
N LEU A 670 -20.47 -8.89 -2.17
CA LEU A 670 -20.47 -8.66 -3.62
C LEU A 670 -19.57 -9.65 -4.34
N THR A 671 -20.03 -10.11 -5.51
CA THR A 671 -19.24 -10.94 -6.45
C THR A 671 -19.15 -10.21 -7.79
N VAL A 672 -17.95 -10.10 -8.33
CA VAL A 672 -17.69 -9.43 -9.61
C VAL A 672 -17.39 -10.46 -10.70
N PRO A 673 -18.30 -10.69 -11.67
CA PRO A 673 -18.06 -11.66 -12.74
C PRO A 673 -16.94 -11.20 -13.67
N ALA A 674 -16.20 -12.18 -14.21
CA ALA A 674 -15.18 -11.91 -15.22
C ALA A 674 -15.84 -11.46 -16.55
N LYS A 675 -15.23 -10.47 -17.19
CA LYS A 675 -15.65 -9.96 -18.51
C LYS A 675 -14.48 -10.03 -19.50
N ASN A 676 -14.79 -10.00 -20.78
CA ASN A 676 -13.78 -9.84 -21.82
C ASN A 676 -13.16 -8.43 -21.77
N PHE A 677 -11.92 -8.29 -22.24
CA PHE A 677 -11.36 -6.98 -22.56
C PHE A 677 -12.07 -6.40 -23.78
N ALA A 678 -12.14 -5.07 -23.85
CA ALA A 678 -12.68 -4.39 -25.03
C ALA A 678 -11.73 -4.57 -26.23
N GLU A 679 -12.32 -4.70 -27.42
CA GLU A 679 -11.57 -4.73 -28.68
C GLU A 679 -11.15 -3.31 -29.10
N PRO A 680 -10.00 -3.15 -29.78
CA PRO A 680 -9.57 -1.85 -30.30
C PRO A 680 -10.54 -1.37 -31.41
N GLU A 681 -10.92 -0.09 -31.39
CA GLU A 681 -11.98 0.45 -32.24
C GLU A 681 -11.50 0.78 -33.64
N HIS A 682 -10.29 1.30 -33.79
CA HIS A 682 -9.72 1.73 -35.06
C HIS A 682 -8.81 0.68 -35.72
N TRP A 683 -8.90 -0.57 -35.26
CA TRP A 683 -8.09 -1.69 -35.71
C TRP A 683 -8.99 -2.86 -36.10
N ARG A 684 -8.59 -3.60 -37.13
CA ARG A 684 -9.30 -4.80 -37.57
C ARG A 684 -8.37 -6.00 -37.65
N ARG A 685 -8.92 -7.18 -37.42
CA ARG A 685 -8.16 -8.43 -37.57
C ARG A 685 -8.12 -8.84 -39.04
N GLU A 686 -6.93 -8.93 -39.58
CA GLU A 686 -6.66 -9.30 -40.96
C GLU A 686 -5.64 -10.45 -41.02
N PRO A 687 -5.70 -11.29 -42.07
CA PRO A 687 -4.72 -12.33 -42.28
C PRO A 687 -3.37 -11.71 -42.67
N VAL A 688 -2.35 -11.93 -41.84
CA VAL A 688 -0.97 -11.52 -42.14
C VAL A 688 -0.07 -12.75 -42.25
N CYS A 689 1.01 -12.61 -42.98
CA CYS A 689 2.08 -13.61 -43.00
C CYS A 689 2.67 -13.79 -41.60
N ALA A 690 2.70 -15.02 -41.09
CA ALA A 690 3.21 -15.31 -39.75
C ALA A 690 4.68 -14.92 -39.57
N LEU A 691 5.47 -14.84 -40.64
CA LEU A 691 6.90 -14.55 -40.62
C LEU A 691 7.20 -13.06 -40.82
N SER A 692 6.66 -12.45 -41.87
CA SER A 692 6.95 -11.05 -42.25
C SER A 692 6.03 -10.03 -41.59
N GLY A 693 4.88 -10.47 -41.03
CA GLY A 693 3.86 -9.59 -40.50
C GLY A 693 3.10 -8.75 -41.53
N MET A 694 3.47 -8.81 -42.80
CA MET A 694 2.78 -8.13 -43.89
C MET A 694 1.44 -8.82 -44.21
N PRO A 695 0.48 -8.13 -44.87
CA PRO A 695 -0.71 -8.78 -45.39
C PRO A 695 -0.37 -10.04 -46.16
N ALA A 696 -1.11 -11.12 -45.93
CA ALA A 696 -0.78 -12.41 -46.49
C ALA A 696 -1.03 -12.42 -48.02
N GLY A 697 -0.03 -12.82 -48.80
CA GLY A 697 -0.15 -13.08 -50.24
C GLY A 697 -0.33 -14.56 -50.55
N PRO A 698 -0.62 -14.91 -51.81
CA PRO A 698 -0.86 -16.29 -52.24
C PRO A 698 0.31 -17.26 -52.01
N ALA A 699 1.52 -16.71 -51.89
CA ALA A 699 2.73 -17.48 -51.64
C ALA A 699 2.96 -17.78 -50.14
N CYS A 700 2.15 -17.23 -49.25
CA CYS A 700 2.30 -17.43 -47.79
C CYS A 700 1.71 -18.78 -47.37
N HIS A 701 2.53 -19.69 -46.85
CA HIS A 701 2.07 -20.95 -46.29
C HIS A 701 1.45 -20.85 -44.90
N ASN A 702 1.97 -19.94 -44.11
CA ASN A 702 1.53 -19.74 -42.73
C ASN A 702 0.99 -18.32 -42.57
N THR A 703 -0.29 -18.23 -42.27
CA THR A 703 -0.97 -16.97 -41.96
C THR A 703 -1.52 -16.97 -40.55
N VAL A 704 -1.63 -15.78 -39.95
CA VAL A 704 -2.22 -15.57 -38.63
C VAL A 704 -3.10 -14.34 -38.69
N GLN A 705 -4.12 -14.32 -37.82
CA GLN A 705 -4.97 -13.14 -37.68
C GLN A 705 -4.26 -12.09 -36.77
N GLU A 706 -4.11 -10.89 -37.31
CA GLU A 706 -3.44 -9.80 -36.56
C GLU A 706 -4.19 -8.48 -36.71
N TYR A 707 -4.08 -7.60 -35.76
CA TYR A 707 -4.65 -6.26 -35.82
C TYR A 707 -3.83 -5.35 -36.76
N LEU A 708 -4.52 -4.80 -37.74
CA LEU A 708 -4.03 -3.74 -38.61
C LEU A 708 -4.95 -2.50 -38.48
N PRO A 709 -4.43 -1.26 -38.65
CA PRO A 709 -5.25 -0.06 -38.65
C PRO A 709 -6.36 -0.14 -39.72
N SER A 710 -7.59 0.26 -39.37
CA SER A 710 -8.74 0.19 -40.29
C SER A 710 -8.54 1.01 -41.58
N ALA A 711 -7.79 2.12 -41.50
CA ALA A 711 -7.43 2.91 -42.70
C ALA A 711 -6.53 2.17 -43.67
N PHE A 712 -5.69 1.25 -43.17
CA PHE A 712 -4.79 0.43 -43.97
C PHE A 712 -5.57 -0.58 -44.82
N THR A 713 -6.62 -1.17 -44.24
CA THR A 713 -7.46 -2.18 -44.93
C THR A 713 -8.34 -1.53 -46.00
N ALA A 714 -8.83 -0.32 -45.80
CA ALA A 714 -9.61 0.42 -46.79
C ALA A 714 -8.80 0.72 -48.09
N LEU A 715 -7.51 1.04 -47.93
CA LEU A 715 -6.61 1.27 -49.07
C LEU A 715 -6.33 -0.03 -49.84
N SER A 716 -6.19 -1.15 -49.17
CA SER A 716 -5.94 -2.48 -49.80
C SER A 716 -7.17 -3.00 -50.52
N GLU A 717 -8.36 -2.79 -50.06
CA GLU A 717 -9.63 -3.15 -50.73
C GLU A 717 -9.85 -2.30 -51.97
N HIS A 718 -9.59 -1.00 -51.92
CA HIS A 718 -9.69 -0.10 -53.05
C HIS A 718 -8.75 -0.51 -54.19
N ASN A 719 -7.52 -0.90 -53.86
CA ASN A 719 -6.53 -1.38 -54.81
C ASN A 719 -6.88 -2.77 -55.43
N ARG A 720 -7.52 -3.66 -54.67
CA ARG A 720 -8.00 -4.96 -55.15
C ARG A 720 -9.15 -4.83 -56.13
N TYR A 721 -10.05 -3.86 -55.97
CA TYR A 721 -11.20 -3.65 -56.81
C TYR A 721 -10.84 -2.98 -58.17
N ASN A 722 -9.81 -2.15 -58.22
CA ASN A 722 -9.48 -1.33 -59.36
C ASN A 722 -8.47 -1.94 -60.33
N GLY A 723 -7.93 -3.13 -60.06
CA GLY A 723 -7.14 -3.91 -61.05
C GLY A 723 -5.95 -3.17 -61.67
N GLN A 724 -5.52 -2.05 -61.11
CA GLN A 724 -4.44 -1.23 -61.66
C GLN A 724 -3.15 -1.42 -60.85
N SER A 725 -2.29 -2.27 -61.38
CA SER A 725 -0.85 -2.19 -61.17
C SER A 725 -0.31 -0.93 -61.88
N GLY A 726 -0.46 0.20 -61.31
CA GLY A 726 0.00 1.47 -61.87
C GLY A 726 0.67 2.31 -60.79
N TYR A 727 1.97 2.47 -60.90
CA TYR A 727 2.74 3.52 -60.27
C TYR A 727 2.09 4.87 -60.54
N ASN A 728 1.39 5.45 -59.58
CA ASN A 728 1.11 6.88 -59.58
C ASN A 728 1.53 7.47 -58.26
N SER A 729 2.65 8.21 -58.35
CA SER A 729 3.10 9.16 -57.38
C SER A 729 1.95 10.13 -57.03
N PHE A 730 1.27 9.89 -55.89
CA PHE A 730 0.43 10.93 -55.32
C PHE A 730 1.27 11.88 -54.50
N GLY A 731 1.17 13.12 -54.93
CA GLY A 731 1.87 14.26 -54.35
C GLY A 731 1.64 14.40 -52.85
N THR A 732 2.71 14.76 -52.20
CA THR A 732 2.76 15.27 -50.86
C THR A 732 1.72 16.36 -50.66
N SER A 733 0.54 16.02 -50.14
CA SER A 733 -0.33 17.01 -49.53
C SER A 733 0.15 17.31 -48.15
N ASN A 734 0.60 18.55 -47.94
CA ASN A 734 0.91 19.16 -46.69
C ASN A 734 -0.05 18.77 -45.57
N ARG A 735 0.30 17.77 -44.75
CA ARG A 735 -0.12 17.75 -43.37
C ARG A 735 0.99 18.41 -42.56
N LEU A 736 0.65 19.63 -42.16
CA LEU A 736 1.39 20.49 -41.28
C LEU A 736 2.15 19.73 -40.20
N ASN A 737 3.43 20.03 -40.10
CA ASN A 737 4.28 19.77 -38.96
C ASN A 737 3.62 20.32 -37.70
N ALA A 738 2.79 19.54 -37.03
CA ALA A 738 2.58 19.68 -35.60
C ALA A 738 3.63 18.77 -34.95
N PRO A 739 4.51 19.29 -34.13
CA PRO A 739 5.37 18.45 -33.33
C PRO A 739 4.45 17.58 -32.47
N ASN A 740 4.61 16.26 -32.55
CA ASN A 740 4.03 15.37 -31.55
C ASN A 740 4.39 15.95 -30.17
N ARG A 741 3.52 15.78 -29.20
CA ARG A 741 3.68 16.34 -27.84
C ARG A 741 5.05 16.07 -27.20
N HIS A 742 5.92 15.27 -27.82
CA HIS A 742 7.20 14.79 -27.31
C HIS A 742 8.40 14.94 -28.26
N GLY A 743 8.36 15.80 -29.26
CA GLY A 743 9.58 16.27 -29.99
C GLY A 743 10.49 15.18 -30.59
N THR A 744 9.98 13.99 -30.98
CA THR A 744 10.80 12.86 -31.40
C THR A 744 10.88 12.70 -32.91
N TYR A 745 12.04 12.21 -33.36
CA TYR A 745 12.41 11.94 -34.74
C TYR A 745 11.43 10.97 -35.43
N LYS A 746 11.00 11.31 -36.62
CA LYS A 746 10.33 10.36 -37.53
C LYS A 746 11.27 9.22 -37.85
N ARG A 747 10.77 7.98 -37.70
CA ARG A 747 11.36 6.80 -38.31
C ARG A 747 11.48 7.07 -39.81
N GLU A 748 12.68 7.01 -40.40
CA GLU A 748 12.85 6.79 -41.83
C GLU A 748 12.37 5.35 -42.09
N ILE A 749 11.10 5.21 -42.43
CA ILE A 749 10.52 3.97 -42.85
C ILE A 749 11.19 3.68 -44.22
N GLY A 750 11.97 2.61 -44.29
CA GLY A 750 12.55 2.17 -45.53
C GLY A 750 11.45 2.04 -46.59
N GLU A 751 11.79 2.24 -47.86
CA GLU A 751 10.87 2.29 -49.02
C GLU A 751 9.84 1.16 -49.14
N TYR A 752 9.87 0.14 -48.26
CA TYR A 752 9.00 -1.04 -48.25
C TYR A 752 7.64 -0.84 -47.55
N ASP A 753 7.48 0.16 -46.71
CA ASP A 753 6.27 0.30 -45.85
C ASP A 753 5.18 1.21 -46.42
N GLN A 754 5.42 1.88 -47.57
CA GLN A 754 4.46 2.85 -48.13
C GLN A 754 3.45 2.28 -49.10
N ALA A 755 3.57 1.03 -49.53
CA ALA A 755 2.76 0.47 -50.58
C ALA A 755 1.85 -0.63 -50.09
N GLY A 756 1.01 -0.57 -49.11
CA GLY A 756 -0.10 -1.54 -48.79
C GLY A 756 -0.07 -2.93 -49.49
N GLY A 757 1.11 -3.44 -49.82
CA GLY A 757 1.33 -4.60 -50.63
C GLY A 757 1.38 -5.91 -49.85
N GLU A 758 1.03 -7.00 -50.52
CA GLU A 758 1.14 -8.36 -50.02
C GLU A 758 2.59 -8.73 -49.65
N CYS A 759 2.75 -9.76 -48.82
CA CYS A 759 4.04 -10.26 -48.32
C CYS A 759 5.10 -10.42 -49.44
N SER A 760 6.17 -9.63 -49.35
CA SER A 760 7.32 -9.70 -50.26
C SER A 760 8.35 -10.78 -49.89
N TRP A 761 8.25 -11.38 -48.70
CA TRP A 761 9.19 -12.40 -48.22
C TRP A 761 8.89 -13.78 -48.77
N HIS A 762 7.69 -14.04 -49.33
CA HIS A 762 7.34 -15.28 -49.96
C HIS A 762 7.08 -15.05 -51.45
N GLN A 763 7.76 -15.84 -52.29
CA GLN A 763 7.66 -15.75 -53.74
C GLN A 763 7.45 -17.16 -54.33
N ILE A 764 6.67 -17.26 -55.39
CA ILE A 764 6.54 -18.51 -56.11
C ILE A 764 7.70 -18.59 -57.08
N GLN A 765 8.62 -19.54 -56.83
CA GLN A 765 9.74 -19.86 -57.73
C GLN A 765 9.61 -21.32 -58.21
N ASN A 766 9.57 -21.54 -59.50
CA ASN A 766 9.40 -22.86 -60.10
C ASN A 766 8.18 -23.64 -59.55
N GLY A 767 7.05 -22.93 -59.35
CA GLY A 767 5.80 -23.52 -58.82
C GLY A 767 5.82 -23.86 -57.31
N ARG A 768 6.87 -23.51 -56.60
CA ARG A 768 7.00 -23.69 -55.15
C ARG A 768 7.18 -22.35 -54.44
N SER A 769 6.60 -22.21 -53.25
CA SER A 769 6.87 -21.03 -52.43
C SER A 769 8.31 -21.09 -51.89
N ALA A 770 9.04 -20.00 -52.09
CA ALA A 770 10.37 -19.77 -51.56
C ALA A 770 10.36 -18.57 -50.62
N THR A 771 11.12 -18.65 -49.51
CA THR A 771 11.25 -17.53 -48.56
C THR A 771 12.50 -16.72 -48.88
N VAL A 772 12.33 -15.43 -49.17
CA VAL A 772 13.41 -14.46 -49.42
C VAL A 772 13.51 -13.51 -48.23
N TYR A 773 14.48 -13.73 -47.37
CA TYR A 773 14.69 -12.87 -46.18
C TYR A 773 15.39 -11.57 -46.54
N PRO A 774 15.13 -10.46 -45.82
CA PRO A 774 15.98 -9.26 -45.82
C PRO A 774 17.44 -9.59 -45.46
N GLU A 775 18.37 -8.71 -45.87
CA GLU A 775 19.82 -8.97 -45.81
C GLU A 775 20.31 -9.26 -44.37
N GLU A 776 19.80 -8.57 -43.40
CA GLU A 776 20.14 -8.76 -41.96
C GLU A 776 19.82 -10.18 -41.47
N TYR A 777 18.68 -10.74 -41.87
CA TYR A 777 18.27 -12.10 -41.51
C TYR A 777 18.95 -13.15 -42.37
N ARG A 778 19.26 -12.85 -43.65
CA ARG A 778 20.03 -13.77 -44.54
C ARG A 778 21.39 -14.09 -43.97
N ARG A 779 22.12 -13.09 -43.48
CA ARG A 779 23.43 -13.27 -42.84
C ARG A 779 23.32 -14.13 -41.57
N TRP A 780 22.34 -13.90 -40.77
CA TRP A 780 22.10 -14.66 -39.54
C TRP A 780 21.76 -16.13 -39.88
N PHE A 781 20.85 -16.40 -40.83
CA PHE A 781 20.52 -17.74 -41.29
C PHE A 781 21.71 -18.46 -41.94
N ALA A 782 22.49 -17.77 -42.75
CA ALA A 782 23.69 -18.35 -43.35
C ALA A 782 24.71 -18.80 -42.30
N ASN A 783 24.84 -18.09 -41.20
CA ASN A 783 25.72 -18.48 -40.10
C ASN A 783 25.19 -19.71 -39.34
N ILE A 784 23.89 -19.79 -39.12
CA ILE A 784 23.26 -20.96 -38.48
C ILE A 784 23.39 -22.20 -39.32
N THR A 785 23.15 -22.09 -40.62
CA THR A 785 23.26 -23.24 -41.57
C THR A 785 24.70 -23.72 -41.80
N ARG A 786 25.69 -22.84 -41.66
CA ARG A 786 27.13 -23.25 -41.70
C ARG A 786 27.59 -24.02 -40.45
N HIS A 787 26.92 -23.81 -39.28
CA HIS A 787 27.27 -24.42 -38.02
C HIS A 787 26.35 -25.56 -37.59
N GLY A 788 25.51 -26.10 -38.48
CA GLY A 788 24.69 -27.32 -38.30
C GLY A 788 23.28 -27.06 -37.85
N THR A 789 22.37 -27.70 -38.56
CA THR A 789 20.99 -28.11 -38.32
C THR A 789 20.10 -27.18 -37.46
N ILE A 790 19.23 -26.46 -38.13
CA ILE A 790 17.97 -25.97 -37.58
C ILE A 790 17.10 -27.19 -37.28
N GLY A 791 16.90 -27.57 -36.07
CA GLY A 791 15.86 -28.55 -35.76
C GLY A 791 16.02 -29.47 -34.55
N GLN A 792 17.15 -29.52 -33.92
CA GLN A 792 17.29 -30.21 -32.63
C GLN A 792 17.91 -29.27 -31.61
N PRO A 793 17.33 -29.14 -30.39
CA PRO A 793 18.08 -28.57 -29.30
C PRO A 793 19.37 -29.40 -29.20
N SER A 794 20.56 -28.79 -29.33
CA SER A 794 21.77 -29.48 -28.96
C SER A 794 21.62 -29.85 -27.49
N ASN A 795 21.52 -31.13 -27.20
CA ASN A 795 21.60 -31.61 -25.82
C ASN A 795 23.00 -31.36 -25.22
N ALA A 796 23.89 -30.69 -25.96
CA ALA A 796 25.23 -30.38 -25.51
C ALA A 796 25.21 -29.54 -24.25
N LEU A 797 25.91 -30.02 -23.26
CA LEU A 797 26.09 -29.34 -21.98
C LEU A 797 26.68 -27.95 -22.23
N THR A 798 26.03 -26.91 -21.73
CA THR A 798 26.47 -25.53 -21.96
C THR A 798 26.27 -24.69 -20.69
N VAL A 799 27.32 -24.01 -20.26
CA VAL A 799 27.25 -23.02 -19.16
C VAL A 799 26.82 -21.69 -19.73
N ILE A 800 25.63 -21.24 -19.33
CA ILE A 800 25.06 -19.96 -19.72
C ILE A 800 25.59 -18.84 -18.84
N ARG A 801 25.69 -19.11 -17.54
CA ARG A 801 26.24 -18.20 -16.53
C ARG A 801 27.08 -18.94 -15.51
N PRO A 802 28.23 -18.39 -15.15
CA PRO A 802 28.91 -17.27 -15.80
C PRO A 802 29.34 -17.61 -17.23
N ALA A 803 29.25 -16.64 -18.15
CA ALA A 803 29.80 -16.84 -19.49
C ALA A 803 31.32 -16.80 -19.44
N ASN A 804 31.97 -17.57 -20.37
CA ASN A 804 33.40 -17.58 -20.44
C ASN A 804 33.99 -16.18 -20.69
N GLY A 805 34.95 -15.75 -19.86
CA GLY A 805 35.53 -14.40 -19.92
C GLY A 805 34.69 -13.31 -19.30
N SER A 806 33.56 -13.61 -18.62
CA SER A 806 32.75 -12.60 -17.94
C SER A 806 33.46 -12.00 -16.73
N ARG A 807 33.14 -10.72 -16.43
CA ARG A 807 33.69 -10.00 -15.28
C ARG A 807 32.56 -9.58 -14.37
N PHE A 808 32.72 -9.78 -13.08
CA PHE A 808 31.82 -9.41 -12.02
C PHE A 808 32.50 -8.41 -11.10
N VAL A 809 31.77 -7.39 -10.64
CA VAL A 809 32.30 -6.40 -9.70
C VAL A 809 31.78 -6.70 -8.30
N SER A 810 32.69 -6.91 -7.36
CA SER A 810 32.38 -7.03 -5.92
C SER A 810 32.43 -5.65 -5.27
N ASN A 811 31.31 -5.13 -4.80
CA ASN A 811 31.31 -3.94 -3.97
C ASN A 811 30.59 -4.17 -2.64
N ALA A 812 30.83 -3.26 -1.67
CA ALA A 812 30.30 -3.39 -0.31
C ALA A 812 28.77 -3.47 -0.21
N ARG A 813 28.02 -2.99 -1.24
CA ARG A 813 26.54 -3.08 -1.31
C ARG A 813 26.04 -4.47 -1.68
N TYR A 814 26.92 -5.33 -2.20
CA TYR A 814 26.57 -6.66 -2.72
C TYR A 814 27.29 -7.79 -1.98
N GLN A 815 27.80 -7.53 -0.78
CA GLN A 815 28.37 -8.58 0.07
C GLN A 815 27.28 -9.61 0.41
N GLY A 816 27.50 -10.86 0.01
CA GLY A 816 26.54 -11.97 0.14
C GLY A 816 25.84 -12.39 -1.15
N ILE A 817 25.99 -11.64 -2.25
CA ILE A 817 25.47 -12.02 -3.57
C ILE A 817 26.52 -12.88 -4.28
N GLY A 818 26.14 -14.12 -4.63
CA GLY A 818 27.03 -15.03 -5.37
C GLY A 818 27.00 -14.77 -6.87
N VAL A 819 28.01 -15.30 -7.58
CA VAL A 819 28.02 -15.39 -9.05
C VAL A 819 26.93 -16.37 -9.48
N PRO A 820 25.92 -15.96 -10.29
CA PRO A 820 24.84 -16.86 -10.69
C PRO A 820 25.37 -17.97 -11.60
N ILE A 821 24.89 -19.19 -11.37
CA ILE A 821 25.12 -20.33 -12.26
C ILE A 821 23.83 -20.63 -13.01
N GLU A 822 23.96 -20.81 -14.30
CA GLU A 822 22.88 -21.28 -15.18
C GLU A 822 23.49 -22.20 -16.23
N ILE A 823 23.00 -23.45 -16.29
CA ILE A 823 23.51 -24.48 -17.19
C ILE A 823 22.34 -25.06 -17.97
N THR A 824 22.53 -25.34 -19.22
CA THR A 824 21.52 -25.97 -20.10
C THR A 824 22.16 -27.13 -20.86
N GLY A 825 21.33 -28.02 -21.43
CA GLY A 825 21.77 -29.23 -22.11
C GLY A 825 22.06 -30.37 -21.13
N GLY A 826 22.96 -31.29 -21.59
CA GLY A 826 23.29 -32.53 -20.84
C GLY A 826 22.19 -33.59 -20.95
N THR A 827 22.59 -34.83 -20.83
CA THR A 827 21.73 -36.02 -21.00
C THR A 827 21.10 -36.52 -19.72
N GLU A 828 21.61 -36.09 -18.55
CA GLU A 828 21.14 -36.49 -17.22
C GLU A 828 20.32 -35.41 -16.54
N ASP A 829 19.59 -35.80 -15.49
CA ASP A 829 18.81 -34.89 -14.67
C ASP A 829 19.62 -34.16 -13.60
N THR A 830 20.90 -34.50 -13.49
CA THR A 830 21.87 -33.92 -12.57
C THR A 830 23.14 -33.48 -13.28
N VAL A 831 23.75 -32.38 -12.80
CA VAL A 831 25.08 -31.95 -13.19
C VAL A 831 25.96 -31.81 -11.95
N HIS A 832 27.21 -32.14 -12.10
CA HIS A 832 28.24 -31.95 -11.09
C HIS A 832 29.10 -30.74 -11.44
N ILE A 833 29.16 -29.76 -10.57
CA ILE A 833 29.96 -28.56 -10.76
C ILE A 833 31.14 -28.52 -9.81
N SER A 834 32.32 -28.28 -10.31
CA SER A 834 33.54 -28.02 -9.54
C SER A 834 33.98 -26.57 -9.76
N TYR A 835 34.23 -25.87 -8.68
CA TYR A 835 34.59 -24.45 -8.66
C TYR A 835 35.96 -24.31 -8.00
N ASP A 836 36.95 -23.86 -8.77
CA ASP A 836 38.34 -23.70 -8.36
C ASP A 836 38.92 -24.95 -7.66
N GLY A 837 38.58 -26.14 -8.16
CA GLY A 837 39.04 -27.41 -7.59
C GLY A 837 38.41 -27.80 -6.25
N ARG A 838 37.38 -27.06 -5.78
CA ARG A 838 36.61 -27.41 -4.57
C ARG A 838 35.76 -28.66 -4.80
N ALA A 839 35.29 -29.28 -3.72
CA ALA A 839 34.41 -30.44 -3.78
C ALA A 839 33.21 -30.21 -4.72
N PRO A 840 32.88 -31.20 -5.57
CA PRO A 840 31.78 -31.02 -6.53
C PRO A 840 30.43 -30.79 -5.83
N ILE A 841 29.64 -29.84 -6.38
CA ILE A 841 28.24 -29.57 -5.98
C ILE A 841 27.34 -30.18 -7.06
N THR A 842 26.30 -30.89 -6.65
CA THR A 842 25.31 -31.47 -7.57
C THR A 842 24.12 -30.52 -7.72
N LEU A 843 23.75 -30.20 -8.97
CA LEU A 843 22.54 -29.46 -9.28
C LEU A 843 21.57 -30.35 -10.05
N ASN A 844 20.28 -30.26 -9.68
CA ASN A 844 19.17 -30.91 -10.41
C ASN A 844 18.57 -29.93 -11.43
N ARG A 845 17.87 -30.45 -12.44
CA ARG A 845 17.12 -29.62 -13.39
C ARG A 845 16.06 -28.76 -12.68
N PRO A 846 15.91 -27.48 -13.06
CA PRO A 846 16.78 -26.69 -13.96
C PRO A 846 18.10 -26.38 -13.26
N PHE A 847 19.23 -26.63 -13.94
CA PHE A 847 20.57 -26.50 -13.38
C PHE A 847 20.93 -25.05 -13.10
N SER A 848 20.55 -24.54 -11.96
CA SER A 848 20.81 -23.16 -11.55
C SER A 848 21.27 -23.08 -10.09
N GLY A 849 22.11 -22.08 -9.79
CA GLY A 849 22.67 -21.86 -8.48
C GLY A 849 23.47 -20.56 -8.36
N SER A 850 24.23 -20.42 -7.28
CA SER A 850 25.17 -19.32 -7.11
C SER A 850 26.48 -19.79 -6.51
N LEU A 851 27.60 -19.18 -6.93
CA LEU A 851 28.94 -19.39 -6.38
C LEU A 851 29.32 -18.22 -5.46
N PRO A 852 30.21 -18.40 -4.50
CA PRO A 852 30.75 -17.29 -3.69
C PRO A 852 31.36 -16.20 -4.57
N LEU A 853 31.12 -14.93 -4.22
CA LEU A 853 31.72 -13.77 -4.92
C LEU A 853 33.08 -13.45 -4.27
N GLU A 854 34.10 -14.26 -4.57
CA GLU A 854 35.47 -14.04 -4.12
C GLU A 854 36.26 -13.30 -5.22
N LYS A 855 37.13 -12.36 -4.83
CA LYS A 855 37.93 -11.61 -5.81
C LYS A 855 39.01 -12.51 -6.43
N GLY A 856 39.16 -12.41 -7.74
CA GLY A 856 40.16 -13.21 -8.47
C GLY A 856 39.63 -13.75 -9.82
N GLU A 857 40.49 -14.50 -10.48
CA GLU A 857 40.12 -15.31 -11.65
C GLU A 857 39.65 -16.68 -11.19
N HIS A 858 38.51 -17.14 -11.69
CA HIS A 858 37.85 -18.36 -11.24
C HIS A 858 37.56 -19.29 -12.41
N ARG A 859 37.66 -20.60 -12.13
CA ARG A 859 37.34 -21.65 -13.09
C ARG A 859 36.21 -22.53 -12.60
N LEU A 860 35.15 -22.59 -13.39
CA LEU A 860 33.99 -23.46 -13.20
C LEU A 860 34.06 -24.60 -14.21
N ILE A 861 34.00 -25.83 -13.71
CA ILE A 861 33.93 -27.06 -14.51
C ILE A 861 32.58 -27.71 -14.24
N VAL A 862 31.82 -28.01 -15.29
CA VAL A 862 30.53 -28.67 -15.25
C VAL A 862 30.61 -30.01 -15.93
N ARG A 863 30.12 -31.08 -15.29
CA ARG A 863 30.05 -32.45 -15.83
C ARG A 863 28.61 -32.95 -15.80
N CYS A 864 28.19 -33.60 -16.90
CA CYS A 864 26.89 -34.27 -17.03
C CYS A 864 27.12 -35.58 -17.79
N GLY A 865 27.18 -36.73 -17.09
CA GLY A 865 27.63 -37.97 -17.65
C GLY A 865 29.06 -37.84 -18.19
N ASP A 866 29.29 -38.18 -19.46
CA ASP A 866 30.60 -38.07 -20.10
C ASP A 866 30.93 -36.68 -20.64
N GLU A 867 29.97 -35.75 -20.63
CA GLU A 867 30.20 -34.39 -21.12
C GLU A 867 30.81 -33.50 -20.04
N GLU A 868 31.86 -32.74 -20.41
CA GLU A 868 32.50 -31.75 -19.56
C GLU A 868 32.62 -30.41 -20.26
N VAL A 869 32.24 -29.34 -19.61
CA VAL A 869 32.40 -27.97 -20.07
C VAL A 869 33.08 -27.13 -18.99
N SER A 870 33.99 -26.26 -19.36
CA SER A 870 34.62 -25.34 -18.42
C SER A 870 34.52 -23.90 -18.89
N VAL A 871 34.33 -22.99 -17.96
CA VAL A 871 34.33 -21.54 -18.17
C VAL A 871 35.25 -20.86 -17.16
N VAL A 872 35.90 -19.78 -17.60
CA VAL A 872 36.74 -18.92 -16.75
C VAL A 872 36.06 -17.55 -16.65
N PHE A 873 36.05 -16.97 -15.47
CA PHE A 873 35.47 -15.63 -15.22
C PHE A 873 36.28 -14.92 -14.12
N THR A 874 36.13 -13.58 -14.05
CA THR A 874 36.88 -12.76 -13.10
C THR A 874 35.92 -12.03 -12.19
N VAL A 875 36.23 -11.93 -10.89
CA VAL A 875 35.58 -11.09 -9.91
C VAL A 875 36.56 -9.98 -9.50
N GLU A 876 36.21 -8.72 -9.78
CA GLU A 876 37.01 -7.50 -9.53
C GLU A 876 36.66 -6.83 -8.21
#